data_f3a927a5599211fe06c0dcb27088183e
#
_entry.id   f3a927a5599211fe06c0dcb27088183e
#
_cell.length_a   1.000
_cell.length_b   1.000
_cell.length_c   1.000
_cell.angle_alpha   90.00
_cell.angle_beta   90.00
_cell.angle_gamma   90.00
#
_symmetry.space_group_name_H-M   'P 1'
#
loop_
_entity.id
_entity.type
_entity.pdbx_description
1 polymer ?
#
loop_
_entity_poly.entity_id
_entity_poly.type
_entity_poly.pdbx_seq_one_letter_code
_entity_poly.pdbx_strand_id
1 'polypeptide(L)'
;MVRNKDNGAVTGSTEHDIIEVYGARVHNLKNIDINIPKNKLVVITGISGSGKSSLAFDTIYAEGQRRYMETFGAYARQFVGEMERPDVDKITGLSPVISIEQKTTNKNPRSTVGTVTEVYDFLRLLFARVGEAYSYNTGKKMVKWSEEEIVENIFKKFKDKRINLLAPLVRGRKGHYRELFEEVRKKGFLKVRVDGEIKDLVPKMQVDRYKIHNIELVVDRLQVTNDLKARLSQSVQQTLKLGKDLMFVAPPPPEGGTNENTLKKKSTARIEDSQAPPSEGFGEASYSKQLMCEDTGISYEEPSPNSFSFNSPYGACPTCKGLGTMFHINMETVIPDWDLSINEGGIAPLGEEREAYVYRQVQEIAKKNKISLQKPLKELPKKSLNILLYGNEAGEEAEIAAIDIGVQNMQFDPQSPFEGIVNMLRRWFNNGYSEGLRDWAEKYMELKPCESCGGARLKKESLWFKIVGRNISELSNMNLDNLAAWFDGIELRISDKQKAIAKDVLKEIRERLQFLLDVGLSYLSLNRPSKTLSGGESQRIRLATQIGSQLQGITYILDEPSIGLHQRDNHRLIDALKNLRDIGNSVLVVEHDKDIMLSADHLIDIGPRAGHHGGQIVAQGFPSALLKLDTLTSGYLNGRLKIAIPKERRNGSGKFLELKGAKGNNLQNVDTKFPLGKFIVVTGVSGSGKSTLINETLYPLLAKHAYGSRGAALEYKSIKGLEHIDKVIEIDQSPIGRTPRSNPATYCGFFTDIRTLFASVPEAKIRGYTAGRFSFNVKSGRCDVCEGGGMRVIEMNFLPDVYVHCEKCNGKRYNRETLEIRYKGKSIADVLEMTVEEAVEFFQQVPYIYRKIKVLEEVGLGYITLGQSAVTLSGGEAQRVKLSTELSKRDTGKTFYILDEPTTGLHFEDIQHLLDVLNKLVDRGNSVLVIEHNMDVIKVADHIIDLGPEGGDGGGKILFEGTPEELIQNKKSYTAEFLRIQLLPAN
;
A
#
# COMPACT_ATOMS: atom_id res chain seq x y z
N MET A 1 -22.84 50.90 -13.81
CA MET A 1 -23.89 51.10 -12.79
C MET A 1 -25.25 50.77 -13.40
N VAL A 2 -25.75 49.57 -13.21
CA VAL A 2 -27.16 49.22 -13.27
C VAL A 2 -27.38 48.15 -12.21
N ARG A 3 -28.05 48.56 -11.13
CA ARG A 3 -28.56 47.68 -10.09
C ARG A 3 -29.84 47.02 -10.64
N ASN A 4 -29.80 45.73 -10.93
CA ASN A 4 -31.01 44.92 -11.02
C ASN A 4 -31.36 44.39 -9.63
N LYS A 5 -32.43 44.98 -9.08
CA LYS A 5 -33.22 44.43 -7.98
C LYS A 5 -34.18 43.43 -8.61
N ASP A 6 -34.00 42.18 -8.36
CA ASP A 6 -35.07 41.19 -8.25
C ASP A 6 -34.59 40.07 -7.33
N ASN A 7 -34.76 40.30 -6.04
CA ASN A 7 -34.63 39.31 -4.98
C ASN A 7 -35.96 38.54 -4.87
N GLY A 8 -36.01 37.36 -5.43
CA GLY A 8 -36.97 36.36 -5.00
C GLY A 8 -36.62 35.94 -3.55
N ALA A 9 -37.46 36.36 -2.60
CA ALA A 9 -37.29 36.13 -1.18
C ALA A 9 -37.20 34.64 -0.87
N VAL A 10 -36.03 34.17 -0.52
CA VAL A 10 -35.83 32.90 0.24
C VAL A 10 -36.11 33.23 1.70
N THR A 11 -37.23 32.73 2.20
CA THR A 11 -37.70 32.82 3.56
C THR A 11 -36.67 32.20 4.52
N GLY A 12 -36.12 33.01 5.45
CA GLY A 12 -35.66 32.66 6.78
C GLY A 12 -34.56 31.58 6.90
N SER A 13 -33.35 31.84 6.39
CA SER A 13 -32.15 31.18 6.91
C SER A 13 -31.60 32.04 8.07
N THR A 14 -31.51 31.43 9.25
CA THR A 14 -30.80 32.02 10.39
C THR A 14 -29.30 32.12 10.03
N GLU A 15 -28.59 33.15 10.56
CA GLU A 15 -27.13 33.37 10.38
C GLU A 15 -26.25 32.12 10.67
N HIS A 16 -26.81 31.04 11.21
CA HIS A 16 -26.16 29.81 11.57
C HIS A 16 -26.07 28.74 10.44
N ASP A 17 -26.77 28.90 9.32
CA ASP A 17 -26.92 27.87 8.29
C ASP A 17 -25.99 28.05 7.08
N ILE A 18 -25.05 28.99 7.13
CA ILE A 18 -24.16 29.33 6.01
C ILE A 18 -22.72 29.45 6.49
N ILE A 19 -21.77 29.00 5.68
CA ILE A 19 -20.36 29.34 5.78
C ILE A 19 -20.13 30.54 4.86
N GLU A 20 -19.72 31.66 5.42
CA GLU A 20 -19.43 32.88 4.68
C GLU A 20 -17.93 33.09 4.57
N VAL A 21 -17.42 33.24 3.37
CA VAL A 21 -16.02 33.54 3.06
C VAL A 21 -15.98 34.89 2.38
N TYR A 22 -15.23 35.82 2.94
CA TYR A 22 -15.07 37.20 2.45
C TYR A 22 -13.62 37.46 2.07
N GLY A 23 -13.38 37.96 0.87
CA GLY A 23 -12.10 38.46 0.42
C GLY A 23 -11.03 37.38 0.27
N ALA A 24 -11.35 36.20 -0.23
CA ALA A 24 -10.36 35.18 -0.42
C ALA A 24 -9.43 35.48 -1.62
N ARG A 25 -8.10 35.51 -1.34
CA ARG A 25 -7.05 35.90 -2.30
C ARG A 25 -5.92 34.90 -2.39
N VAL A 26 -6.11 33.69 -1.84
CA VAL A 26 -5.08 32.64 -1.85
C VAL A 26 -4.79 32.22 -3.29
N HIS A 27 -3.50 32.16 -3.66
CA HIS A 27 -3.00 31.80 -4.99
C HIS A 27 -3.61 32.67 -6.10
N ASN A 28 -4.46 32.08 -6.97
CA ASN A 28 -5.07 32.79 -8.09
C ASN A 28 -6.47 33.34 -7.81
N LEU A 29 -7.00 33.19 -6.59
CA LEU A 29 -8.31 33.72 -6.22
C LEU A 29 -8.33 35.26 -6.24
N LYS A 30 -9.38 35.84 -6.85
CA LYS A 30 -9.47 37.28 -7.12
C LYS A 30 -10.41 38.00 -6.13
N ASN A 31 -10.02 37.97 -4.84
CA ASN A 31 -10.80 38.65 -3.78
C ASN A 31 -12.27 38.21 -3.81
N ILE A 32 -12.52 36.91 -3.76
CA ILE A 32 -13.86 36.37 -3.90
C ILE A 32 -14.64 36.38 -2.58
N ASP A 33 -15.93 36.72 -2.66
CA ASP A 33 -16.90 36.53 -1.59
C ASP A 33 -17.84 35.39 -1.97
N ILE A 34 -18.07 34.46 -1.04
CA ILE A 34 -18.94 33.32 -1.30
C ILE A 34 -19.68 32.85 -0.05
N ASN A 35 -20.94 32.45 -0.25
CA ASN A 35 -21.81 31.87 0.75
C ASN A 35 -22.06 30.40 0.44
N ILE A 36 -21.66 29.51 1.34
CA ILE A 36 -21.75 28.06 1.18
C ILE A 36 -22.79 27.54 2.18
N PRO A 37 -23.88 26.89 1.73
CA PRO A 37 -24.90 26.38 2.63
C PRO A 37 -24.36 25.18 3.45
N LYS A 38 -24.65 25.18 4.77
CA LYS A 38 -24.33 24.07 5.67
C LYS A 38 -25.29 22.90 5.51
N ASN A 39 -24.90 21.74 5.97
CA ASN A 39 -25.69 20.49 5.96
C ASN A 39 -26.18 20.15 4.55
N LYS A 40 -25.35 20.45 3.55
CA LYS A 40 -25.59 20.21 2.13
C LYS A 40 -24.41 19.53 1.48
N LEU A 41 -24.69 18.82 0.38
CA LEU A 41 -23.69 18.35 -0.54
C LEU A 41 -23.38 19.48 -1.54
N VAL A 42 -22.22 20.12 -1.34
CA VAL A 42 -21.77 21.23 -2.17
C VAL A 42 -20.64 20.75 -3.07
N VAL A 43 -20.79 20.91 -4.37
CA VAL A 43 -19.74 20.56 -5.33
C VAL A 43 -19.07 21.83 -5.86
N ILE A 44 -17.74 21.86 -5.80
CA ILE A 44 -16.90 22.93 -6.35
C ILE A 44 -16.28 22.39 -7.64
N THR A 45 -16.60 23.01 -8.76
CA THR A 45 -16.14 22.59 -10.10
C THR A 45 -15.50 23.75 -10.87
N GLY A 46 -15.02 23.48 -12.08
CA GLY A 46 -14.35 24.42 -12.98
C GLY A 46 -13.13 23.84 -13.64
N ILE A 47 -12.50 24.53 -14.56
CA ILE A 47 -11.33 24.11 -15.32
C ILE A 47 -10.14 23.80 -14.38
N SER A 48 -9.23 22.89 -14.76
CA SER A 48 -7.99 22.63 -14.02
C SER A 48 -7.20 23.93 -13.86
N GLY A 49 -6.70 24.19 -12.61
CA GLY A 49 -6.01 25.45 -12.29
C GLY A 49 -6.91 26.68 -12.16
N SER A 50 -8.24 26.56 -12.11
CA SER A 50 -9.15 27.70 -11.93
C SER A 50 -9.20 28.25 -10.50
N GLY A 51 -8.69 27.54 -9.49
CA GLY A 51 -8.69 27.94 -8.08
C GLY A 51 -9.60 27.12 -7.16
N LYS A 52 -10.14 25.98 -7.62
CA LYS A 52 -11.00 25.09 -6.82
C LYS A 52 -10.33 24.64 -5.52
N SER A 53 -9.13 24.05 -5.64
CA SER A 53 -8.36 23.58 -4.48
C SER A 53 -7.90 24.73 -3.61
N SER A 54 -7.59 25.90 -4.20
CA SER A 54 -7.25 27.12 -3.45
C SER A 54 -8.40 27.59 -2.55
N LEU A 55 -9.66 27.47 -3.02
CA LEU A 55 -10.82 27.78 -2.19
C LEU A 55 -11.08 26.70 -1.15
N ALA A 56 -11.14 25.42 -1.56
CA ALA A 56 -11.54 24.31 -0.69
C ALA A 56 -10.49 23.97 0.36
N PHE A 57 -9.23 23.79 -0.06
CA PHE A 57 -8.15 23.30 0.81
C PHE A 57 -7.29 24.44 1.36
N ASP A 58 -6.76 25.32 0.51
CA ASP A 58 -5.82 26.36 0.95
C ASP A 58 -6.52 27.55 1.65
N THR A 59 -7.86 27.65 1.54
CA THR A 59 -8.64 28.70 2.25
C THR A 59 -9.52 28.10 3.36
N ILE A 60 -10.53 27.31 3.02
CA ILE A 60 -11.54 26.83 3.98
C ILE A 60 -10.94 25.79 4.95
N TYR A 61 -10.27 24.75 4.41
CA TYR A 61 -9.66 23.73 5.25
C TYR A 61 -8.51 24.31 6.08
N ALA A 62 -7.63 25.09 5.48
CA ALA A 62 -6.48 25.69 6.17
C ALA A 62 -6.93 26.57 7.36
N GLU A 63 -7.96 27.41 7.19
CA GLU A 63 -8.51 28.22 8.28
C GLU A 63 -9.18 27.34 9.35
N GLY A 64 -9.93 26.31 8.96
CA GLY A 64 -10.54 25.39 9.91
C GLY A 64 -9.52 24.62 10.74
N GLN A 65 -8.44 24.13 10.10
CA GLN A 65 -7.32 23.49 10.77
C GLN A 65 -6.58 24.45 11.70
N ARG A 66 -6.32 25.70 11.26
CA ARG A 66 -5.69 26.73 12.08
C ARG A 66 -6.50 26.99 13.35
N ARG A 67 -7.83 27.15 13.26
CA ARG A 67 -8.72 27.35 14.43
C ARG A 67 -8.70 26.13 15.36
N TYR A 68 -8.67 24.92 14.81
CA TYR A 68 -8.57 23.72 15.62
C TYR A 68 -7.26 23.66 16.40
N MET A 69 -6.14 24.04 15.75
CA MET A 69 -4.82 24.10 16.38
C MET A 69 -4.73 25.18 17.48
N GLU A 70 -5.47 26.28 17.35
CA GLU A 70 -5.55 27.32 18.39
C GLU A 70 -6.20 26.83 19.69
N THR A 71 -7.02 25.77 19.62
CA THR A 71 -7.62 25.15 20.82
C THR A 71 -6.61 24.35 21.63
N PHE A 72 -5.45 24.03 21.08
CA PHE A 72 -4.40 23.29 21.79
C PHE A 72 -3.72 24.13 22.87
N GLY A 73 -3.29 23.49 23.96
CA GLY A 73 -2.51 24.15 25.00
C GLY A 73 -1.18 24.71 24.47
N ALA A 74 -0.65 25.75 25.13
CA ALA A 74 0.58 26.45 24.70
C ALA A 74 1.78 25.50 24.49
N TYR A 75 1.89 24.46 25.29
CA TYR A 75 2.91 23.43 25.15
C TYR A 75 2.78 22.64 23.83
N ALA A 76 1.58 22.17 23.48
CA ALA A 76 1.36 21.44 22.25
C ALA A 76 1.60 22.32 21.01
N ARG A 77 1.23 23.60 21.06
CA ARG A 77 1.48 24.57 19.97
C ARG A 77 2.97 24.77 19.67
N GLN A 78 3.86 24.70 20.67
CA GLN A 78 5.32 24.81 20.46
C GLN A 78 5.89 23.66 19.60
N PHE A 79 5.25 22.46 19.62
CA PHE A 79 5.69 21.31 18.81
C PHE A 79 5.09 21.31 17.41
N VAL A 80 3.90 21.89 17.25
CA VAL A 80 3.16 21.88 15.99
C VAL A 80 3.52 23.07 15.09
N GLY A 81 4.08 24.12 15.67
CA GLY A 81 4.38 25.39 14.98
C GLY A 81 3.13 26.26 14.79
N GLU A 82 3.33 27.53 14.41
CA GLU A 82 2.25 28.43 14.04
C GLU A 82 1.88 28.21 12.57
N MET A 83 0.62 27.89 12.30
CA MET A 83 0.11 27.84 10.93
C MET A 83 -0.16 29.25 10.43
N GLU A 84 0.34 29.55 9.23
CA GLU A 84 0.04 30.83 8.57
C GLU A 84 -1.46 30.92 8.30
N ARG A 85 -2.02 32.12 8.57
CA ARG A 85 -3.41 32.40 8.23
C ARG A 85 -3.54 32.51 6.71
N PRO A 86 -4.54 31.84 6.08
CA PRO A 86 -4.78 32.03 4.66
C PRO A 86 -5.12 33.50 4.35
N ASP A 87 -4.78 33.98 3.16
CA ASP A 87 -5.08 35.34 2.72
C ASP A 87 -6.58 35.49 2.43
N VAL A 88 -7.32 35.78 3.50
CA VAL A 88 -8.77 35.93 3.51
C VAL A 88 -9.16 37.01 4.54
N ASP A 89 -10.11 37.87 4.23
CA ASP A 89 -10.53 38.89 5.15
C ASP A 89 -11.25 38.27 6.35
N LYS A 90 -12.24 37.42 6.12
CA LYS A 90 -13.05 36.79 7.18
C LYS A 90 -13.70 35.50 6.70
N ILE A 91 -13.72 34.47 7.59
CA ILE A 91 -14.57 33.27 7.43
C ILE A 91 -15.46 33.14 8.66
N THR A 92 -16.78 33.08 8.48
CA THR A 92 -17.76 32.83 9.54
C THR A 92 -18.53 31.54 9.31
N GLY A 93 -19.14 31.03 10.36
CA GLY A 93 -19.97 29.83 10.27
C GLY A 93 -19.22 28.52 10.09
N LEU A 94 -17.88 28.50 10.09
CA LEU A 94 -17.10 27.30 9.85
C LEU A 94 -17.17 26.33 11.04
N SER A 95 -17.65 25.12 10.80
CA SER A 95 -17.60 23.97 11.74
C SER A 95 -16.21 23.33 11.74
N PRO A 96 -15.88 22.42 12.66
CA PRO A 96 -14.66 21.63 12.57
C PRO A 96 -14.52 20.97 11.19
N VAL A 97 -13.31 20.99 10.63
CA VAL A 97 -13.07 20.55 9.23
C VAL A 97 -12.23 19.30 9.18
N ILE A 98 -12.65 18.33 8.34
CA ILE A 98 -11.89 17.11 8.04
C ILE A 98 -11.65 17.05 6.53
N SER A 99 -10.37 16.90 6.13
CA SER A 99 -9.98 16.73 4.74
C SER A 99 -9.77 15.23 4.41
N ILE A 100 -10.27 14.83 3.23
CA ILE A 100 -10.08 13.48 2.68
C ILE A 100 -9.42 13.62 1.31
N GLU A 101 -8.08 13.68 1.32
CA GLU A 101 -7.25 13.84 0.12
C GLU A 101 -6.80 12.49 -0.45
N GLN A 102 -6.37 12.49 -1.72
CA GLN A 102 -5.86 11.30 -2.42
C GLN A 102 -4.46 10.85 -1.97
N LYS A 103 -3.65 11.78 -1.45
CA LYS A 103 -2.25 11.47 -1.14
C LYS A 103 -2.14 10.37 -0.11
N THR A 104 -1.63 9.21 -0.53
CA THR A 104 -1.31 8.10 0.37
C THR A 104 -0.03 8.43 1.13
N THR A 105 -0.16 8.84 2.37
CA THR A 105 0.98 9.15 3.23
C THR A 105 1.46 7.94 4.03
N ASN A 106 0.70 6.86 4.06
CA ASN A 106 1.03 5.72 4.92
C ASN A 106 2.00 4.74 4.26
N LYS A 107 3.29 4.98 4.46
CA LYS A 107 4.40 4.09 4.02
C LYS A 107 4.63 2.91 4.97
N ASN A 108 3.88 2.79 6.07
CA ASN A 108 4.09 1.73 7.05
C ASN A 108 3.74 0.36 6.45
N PRO A 109 4.70 -0.58 6.32
CA PRO A 109 4.47 -1.88 5.71
C PRO A 109 3.52 -2.79 6.52
N ARG A 110 3.25 -2.43 7.79
CA ARG A 110 2.31 -3.15 8.65
C ARG A 110 0.88 -2.64 8.59
N SER A 111 0.64 -1.51 7.93
CA SER A 111 -0.70 -0.97 7.74
C SER A 111 -1.46 -1.75 6.67
N THR A 112 -2.67 -2.20 6.99
CA THR A 112 -3.57 -2.94 6.10
C THR A 112 -4.94 -2.30 6.07
N VAL A 113 -5.77 -2.65 5.08
CA VAL A 113 -7.18 -2.22 5.03
C VAL A 113 -7.86 -2.49 6.37
N GLY A 114 -7.74 -3.70 6.92
CA GLY A 114 -8.37 -4.07 8.19
C GLY A 114 -7.93 -3.25 9.40
N THR A 115 -6.66 -2.80 9.44
CA THR A 115 -6.17 -1.97 10.56
C THR A 115 -6.55 -0.50 10.41
N VAL A 116 -6.65 0.02 9.18
CA VAL A 116 -7.08 1.40 8.92
C VAL A 116 -8.57 1.58 9.19
N THR A 117 -9.38 0.54 8.89
CA THR A 117 -10.83 0.53 9.08
C THR A 117 -11.26 0.04 10.47
N GLU A 118 -10.32 -0.32 11.32
CA GLU A 118 -10.54 -0.91 12.65
C GLU A 118 -11.28 -2.26 12.65
N VAL A 119 -11.73 -2.77 11.50
CA VAL A 119 -12.42 -4.07 11.39
C VAL A 119 -11.55 -5.19 11.95
N TYR A 120 -10.23 -5.14 11.71
CA TYR A 120 -9.31 -6.14 12.24
C TYR A 120 -9.21 -6.11 13.77
N ASP A 121 -9.39 -4.95 14.40
CA ASP A 121 -9.38 -4.83 15.86
C ASP A 121 -10.59 -5.50 16.49
N PHE A 122 -11.76 -5.36 15.87
CA PHE A 122 -12.96 -6.09 16.28
C PHE A 122 -12.85 -7.60 15.98
N LEU A 123 -12.23 -7.99 14.88
CA LEU A 123 -11.95 -9.42 14.61
C LEU A 123 -11.04 -10.03 15.69
N ARG A 124 -9.95 -9.34 16.08
CA ARG A 124 -9.09 -9.80 17.18
C ARG A 124 -9.85 -9.99 18.49
N LEU A 125 -10.73 -9.06 18.81
CA LEU A 125 -11.58 -9.15 19.99
C LEU A 125 -12.55 -10.34 19.89
N LEU A 126 -13.17 -10.53 18.73
CA LEU A 126 -14.08 -11.65 18.47
C LEU A 126 -13.35 -13.00 18.64
N PHE A 127 -12.18 -13.17 18.02
CA PHE A 127 -11.40 -14.40 18.14
C PHE A 127 -10.92 -14.67 19.56
N ALA A 128 -10.54 -13.63 20.31
CA ALA A 128 -10.14 -13.78 21.71
C ALA A 128 -11.31 -14.21 22.63
N ARG A 129 -12.54 -13.87 22.29
CA ARG A 129 -13.72 -14.12 23.14
C ARG A 129 -14.51 -15.36 22.74
N VAL A 130 -14.56 -15.68 21.45
CA VAL A 130 -15.46 -16.68 20.87
C VAL A 130 -14.69 -17.78 20.11
N GLY A 131 -13.41 -17.56 19.80
CA GLY A 131 -12.58 -18.50 19.05
C GLY A 131 -12.36 -19.81 19.79
N GLU A 132 -12.54 -20.92 19.09
CA GLU A 132 -12.27 -22.27 19.57
C GLU A 132 -10.85 -22.70 19.20
N ALA A 133 -10.08 -23.18 20.16
CA ALA A 133 -8.71 -23.62 19.97
C ALA A 133 -8.65 -25.04 19.41
N TYR A 134 -7.78 -25.26 18.42
CA TYR A 134 -7.48 -26.56 17.82
C TYR A 134 -5.99 -26.83 17.86
N SER A 135 -5.58 -28.07 18.03
CA SER A 135 -4.17 -28.45 17.99
C SER A 135 -3.61 -28.37 16.58
N TYR A 136 -2.48 -27.67 16.39
CA TYR A 136 -1.83 -27.57 15.08
C TYR A 136 -1.19 -28.88 14.59
N ASN A 137 -1.01 -29.88 15.48
CA ASN A 137 -0.47 -31.19 15.12
C ASN A 137 -1.54 -32.19 14.72
N THR A 138 -2.68 -32.21 15.45
CA THR A 138 -3.72 -33.24 15.27
C THR A 138 -5.00 -32.72 14.63
N GLY A 139 -5.19 -31.37 14.61
CA GLY A 139 -6.44 -30.76 14.18
C GLY A 139 -7.62 -30.96 15.14
N LYS A 140 -7.41 -31.64 16.29
CA LYS A 140 -8.47 -31.85 17.28
C LYS A 140 -8.71 -30.60 18.11
N LYS A 141 -9.96 -30.39 18.53
CA LYS A 141 -10.35 -29.31 19.42
C LYS A 141 -9.67 -29.47 20.79
N MET A 142 -9.12 -28.39 21.31
CA MET A 142 -8.52 -28.35 22.64
C MET A 142 -9.55 -28.19 23.71
N VAL A 143 -9.30 -28.79 24.84
CA VAL A 143 -10.21 -28.82 26.02
C VAL A 143 -9.53 -28.08 27.18
N LYS A 144 -10.31 -27.32 27.90
CA LYS A 144 -9.96 -26.68 29.18
C LYS A 144 -10.81 -27.34 30.26
N TRP A 145 -10.18 -27.88 31.27
CA TRP A 145 -10.83 -28.59 32.37
C TRP A 145 -10.91 -27.69 33.59
N SER A 146 -12.06 -27.64 34.26
CA SER A 146 -12.15 -27.13 35.63
C SER A 146 -11.64 -28.18 36.62
N GLU A 147 -11.29 -27.75 37.83
CA GLU A 147 -10.85 -28.68 38.91
C GLU A 147 -11.89 -29.74 39.19
N GLU A 148 -13.15 -29.35 39.19
CA GLU A 148 -14.29 -30.24 39.43
C GLU A 148 -14.45 -31.29 38.31
N GLU A 149 -14.38 -30.85 37.07
CA GLU A 149 -14.45 -31.74 35.90
C GLU A 149 -13.26 -32.72 35.87
N ILE A 150 -12.05 -32.26 36.25
CA ILE A 150 -10.87 -33.12 36.34
C ILE A 150 -11.14 -34.24 37.38
N VAL A 151 -11.61 -33.88 38.57
CA VAL A 151 -11.94 -34.85 39.63
C VAL A 151 -13.01 -35.85 39.18
N GLU A 152 -14.09 -35.37 38.55
CA GLU A 152 -15.15 -36.24 38.04
C GLU A 152 -14.65 -37.17 36.91
N ASN A 153 -13.81 -36.68 36.01
CA ASN A 153 -13.27 -37.47 34.92
C ASN A 153 -12.29 -38.52 35.43
N ILE A 154 -11.42 -38.16 36.41
CA ILE A 154 -10.55 -39.12 37.10
C ILE A 154 -11.40 -40.22 37.77
N PHE A 155 -12.47 -39.81 38.43
CA PHE A 155 -13.41 -40.77 39.08
C PHE A 155 -14.03 -41.71 38.03
N LYS A 156 -14.47 -41.21 36.90
CA LYS A 156 -15.10 -41.99 35.82
C LYS A 156 -14.11 -42.93 35.13
N LYS A 157 -12.88 -42.46 34.84
CA LYS A 157 -11.90 -43.19 34.05
C LYS A 157 -11.07 -44.18 34.87
N PHE A 158 -10.81 -43.90 36.15
CA PHE A 158 -9.89 -44.65 37.01
C PHE A 158 -10.57 -45.23 38.27
N LYS A 159 -11.90 -45.41 38.26
CA LYS A 159 -12.63 -45.97 39.41
C LYS A 159 -11.97 -47.29 39.87
N ASP A 160 -11.77 -47.43 41.18
CA ASP A 160 -11.19 -48.56 41.90
C ASP A 160 -9.72 -48.89 41.51
N LYS A 161 -9.05 -48.05 40.70
CA LYS A 161 -7.64 -48.20 40.30
C LYS A 161 -6.73 -47.36 41.18
N ARG A 162 -5.50 -47.87 41.37
CA ARG A 162 -4.39 -47.07 41.94
C ARG A 162 -3.82 -46.14 40.90
N ILE A 163 -3.64 -44.86 41.25
CA ILE A 163 -3.11 -43.83 40.39
C ILE A 163 -2.00 -42.98 41.08
N ASN A 164 -1.10 -42.45 40.28
CA ASN A 164 -0.15 -41.43 40.66
C ASN A 164 -0.58 -40.11 40.07
N LEU A 165 -0.66 -39.04 40.88
CA LEU A 165 -0.87 -37.68 40.41
C LEU A 165 0.53 -37.02 40.21
N LEU A 166 0.81 -36.54 39.02
CA LEU A 166 2.11 -36.08 38.62
C LEU A 166 2.05 -34.61 38.21
N ALA A 167 2.92 -33.78 38.79
CA ALA A 167 3.07 -32.38 38.41
C ALA A 167 4.32 -32.21 37.52
N PRO A 168 4.20 -31.79 36.23
CA PRO A 168 5.34 -31.59 35.38
C PRO A 168 6.16 -30.36 35.83
N LEU A 169 7.46 -30.57 36.15
CA LEU A 169 8.38 -29.49 36.54
C LEU A 169 9.32 -29.10 35.40
N VAL A 170 9.74 -30.06 34.60
CA VAL A 170 10.60 -29.84 33.42
C VAL A 170 10.08 -30.66 32.26
N ARG A 171 9.99 -30.05 31.08
CA ARG A 171 9.54 -30.69 29.83
C ARG A 171 10.52 -30.41 28.71
N GLY A 172 11.13 -31.45 28.18
CA GLY A 172 11.96 -31.40 26.99
C GLY A 172 13.17 -30.46 27.07
N ARG A 173 13.85 -30.30 28.24
CA ARG A 173 14.96 -29.37 28.40
C ARG A 173 16.23 -30.06 28.89
N LYS A 174 17.37 -29.58 28.43
CA LYS A 174 18.70 -30.03 28.93
C LYS A 174 19.01 -29.35 30.27
N GLY A 175 19.68 -30.02 31.16
CA GLY A 175 20.14 -29.49 32.46
C GLY A 175 20.35 -30.57 33.48
N HIS A 176 21.14 -30.28 34.53
CA HIS A 176 21.43 -31.23 35.61
C HIS A 176 20.37 -31.23 36.74
N TYR A 177 19.56 -30.19 36.85
CA TYR A 177 18.41 -30.01 37.74
C TYR A 177 18.64 -30.28 39.23
N ARG A 178 19.87 -30.24 39.71
CA ARG A 178 20.23 -30.50 41.12
C ARG A 178 19.50 -29.59 42.10
N GLU A 179 19.45 -28.31 41.81
CA GLU A 179 18.76 -27.30 42.66
C GLU A 179 17.24 -27.56 42.74
N LEU A 180 16.64 -27.90 41.61
CA LEU A 180 15.22 -28.24 41.52
C LEU A 180 14.89 -29.47 42.41
N PHE A 181 15.68 -30.53 42.31
CA PHE A 181 15.49 -31.73 43.16
C PHE A 181 15.65 -31.42 44.66
N GLU A 182 16.58 -30.58 45.04
CA GLU A 182 16.77 -30.15 46.42
C GLU A 182 15.60 -29.27 46.92
N GLU A 183 15.12 -28.38 46.09
CA GLU A 183 13.95 -27.53 46.42
C GLU A 183 12.69 -28.37 46.66
N VAL A 184 12.41 -29.28 45.77
CA VAL A 184 11.25 -30.19 45.88
C VAL A 184 11.35 -31.12 47.08
N ARG A 185 12.54 -31.62 47.37
CA ARG A 185 12.82 -32.42 48.53
C ARG A 185 12.60 -31.62 49.85
N LYS A 186 13.02 -30.37 49.93
CA LYS A 186 12.77 -29.46 51.07
C LYS A 186 11.30 -29.21 51.30
N LYS A 187 10.47 -29.24 50.25
CA LYS A 187 9.02 -29.13 50.33
C LYS A 187 8.32 -30.42 50.80
N GLY A 188 9.09 -31.46 51.14
CA GLY A 188 8.57 -32.72 51.74
C GLY A 188 8.18 -33.81 50.74
N PHE A 189 8.44 -33.64 49.43
CA PHE A 189 8.17 -34.68 48.45
C PHE A 189 9.25 -35.73 48.43
N LEU A 190 8.84 -36.98 48.16
CA LEU A 190 9.75 -38.13 48.27
C LEU A 190 10.11 -38.73 46.90
N LYS A 191 9.31 -38.54 45.89
CA LYS A 191 9.48 -39.21 44.56
C LYS A 191 9.29 -38.29 43.39
N VAL A 192 10.05 -38.53 42.37
CA VAL A 192 9.95 -37.87 41.05
C VAL A 192 9.94 -38.95 39.95
N ARG A 193 9.25 -38.64 38.83
CA ARG A 193 9.38 -39.41 37.62
C ARG A 193 10.34 -38.66 36.69
N VAL A 194 11.42 -39.31 36.30
CA VAL A 194 12.44 -38.77 35.38
C VAL A 194 12.47 -39.64 34.15
N ASP A 195 12.18 -39.07 32.99
CA ASP A 195 12.19 -39.76 31.69
C ASP A 195 11.33 -41.06 31.68
N GLY A 196 10.18 -41.01 32.39
CA GLY A 196 9.25 -42.14 32.54
C GLY A 196 9.50 -43.06 33.75
N GLU A 197 10.67 -42.97 34.42
CA GLU A 197 11.00 -43.82 35.58
C GLU A 197 10.78 -43.08 36.91
N ILE A 198 10.08 -43.72 37.85
CA ILE A 198 9.87 -43.14 39.18
C ILE A 198 11.11 -43.44 40.04
N LYS A 199 11.74 -42.36 40.53
CA LYS A 199 12.95 -42.38 41.38
C LYS A 199 12.71 -41.70 42.71
N ASP A 200 13.35 -42.19 43.76
CA ASP A 200 13.34 -41.55 45.06
C ASP A 200 14.22 -40.30 45.05
N LEU A 201 13.75 -39.23 45.70
CA LEU A 201 14.49 -37.97 45.83
C LEU A 201 15.56 -38.13 46.89
N VAL A 202 16.83 -38.42 46.47
CA VAL A 202 17.99 -38.51 47.32
C VAL A 202 18.79 -37.19 47.39
N PRO A 203 19.53 -36.91 48.49
CA PRO A 203 20.37 -35.74 48.57
C PRO A 203 21.40 -35.68 47.41
N LYS A 204 21.57 -34.46 46.84
CA LYS A 204 22.48 -34.25 45.71
C LYS A 204 22.10 -34.96 44.39
N MET A 205 20.83 -35.39 44.24
CA MET A 205 20.30 -35.99 43.01
C MET A 205 20.53 -35.03 41.84
N GLN A 206 20.97 -35.57 40.69
CA GLN A 206 21.15 -34.85 39.45
C GLN A 206 20.97 -35.78 38.25
N VAL A 207 20.69 -35.24 37.09
CA VAL A 207 20.57 -35.94 35.83
C VAL A 207 21.65 -35.47 34.83
N ASP A 208 21.79 -36.16 33.70
CA ASP A 208 22.79 -35.84 32.70
C ASP A 208 22.55 -34.46 32.07
N ARG A 209 23.49 -33.53 32.24
CA ARG A 209 23.42 -32.15 31.76
C ARG A 209 23.18 -32.03 30.23
N TYR A 210 23.64 -32.98 29.45
CA TYR A 210 23.66 -32.91 28.00
C TYR A 210 22.46 -33.58 27.34
N LYS A 211 21.66 -34.36 28.10
CA LYS A 211 20.43 -35.02 27.65
C LYS A 211 19.22 -34.13 27.88
N ILE A 212 18.21 -34.38 27.08
CA ILE A 212 16.88 -33.75 27.22
C ILE A 212 16.11 -34.60 28.25
N HIS A 213 15.54 -33.92 29.27
CA HIS A 213 14.81 -34.57 30.34
C HIS A 213 13.39 -34.08 30.46
N ASN A 214 12.49 -34.99 30.85
CA ASN A 214 11.17 -34.74 31.37
C ASN A 214 11.16 -35.12 32.88
N ILE A 215 10.80 -34.18 33.74
CA ILE A 215 10.79 -34.39 35.20
C ILE A 215 9.40 -34.02 35.71
N GLU A 216 8.72 -35.01 36.28
CA GLU A 216 7.43 -34.82 36.93
C GLU A 216 7.52 -35.19 38.42
N LEU A 217 6.91 -34.37 39.24
CA LEU A 217 6.81 -34.59 40.68
C LEU A 217 5.62 -35.53 40.98
N VAL A 218 5.87 -36.59 41.72
CA VAL A 218 4.79 -37.45 42.25
C VAL A 218 4.20 -36.77 43.47
N VAL A 219 3.03 -36.15 43.31
CA VAL A 219 2.38 -35.35 44.36
C VAL A 219 1.60 -36.25 45.31
N ASP A 220 0.81 -37.18 44.77
CA ASP A 220 0.05 -38.15 45.61
C ASP A 220 -0.06 -39.48 44.88
N ARG A 221 -0.27 -40.55 45.72
CA ARG A 221 -0.55 -41.91 45.27
C ARG A 221 -1.76 -42.41 46.00
N LEU A 222 -2.84 -42.65 45.30
CA LEU A 222 -4.10 -43.01 45.89
C LEU A 222 -4.90 -44.02 45.05
N GLN A 223 -5.81 -44.70 45.70
CA GLN A 223 -6.81 -45.55 45.03
C GLN A 223 -8.08 -44.71 44.88
N VAL A 224 -8.66 -44.71 43.68
CA VAL A 224 -9.86 -43.90 43.39
C VAL A 224 -11.10 -44.63 43.95
N THR A 225 -11.48 -44.29 45.16
CA THR A 225 -12.68 -44.80 45.84
C THR A 225 -13.57 -43.63 46.29
N ASN A 226 -14.87 -43.90 46.51
CA ASN A 226 -15.82 -42.84 46.88
C ASN A 226 -15.44 -42.13 48.20
N ASP A 227 -14.88 -42.86 49.17
CA ASP A 227 -14.46 -42.33 50.47
C ASP A 227 -13.27 -41.35 50.38
N LEU A 228 -12.50 -41.40 49.33
CA LEU A 228 -11.29 -40.56 49.11
C LEU A 228 -11.56 -39.36 48.19
N LYS A 229 -12.80 -39.03 47.83
CA LYS A 229 -13.12 -37.92 46.90
C LYS A 229 -12.57 -36.57 47.37
N ALA A 230 -12.68 -36.28 48.70
CA ALA A 230 -12.15 -35.03 49.25
C ALA A 230 -10.61 -34.96 49.17
N ARG A 231 -9.90 -36.05 49.46
CA ARG A 231 -8.45 -36.13 49.31
C ARG A 231 -8.04 -36.01 47.85
N LEU A 232 -8.73 -36.67 46.91
CA LEU A 232 -8.47 -36.55 45.49
C LEU A 232 -8.57 -35.09 45.03
N SER A 233 -9.61 -34.38 45.46
CA SER A 233 -9.80 -32.96 45.13
C SER A 233 -8.65 -32.08 45.64
N GLN A 234 -8.21 -32.29 46.87
CA GLN A 234 -7.07 -31.56 47.44
C GLN A 234 -5.76 -31.88 46.70
N SER A 235 -5.53 -33.14 46.36
CA SER A 235 -4.34 -33.60 45.67
C SER A 235 -4.30 -33.11 44.21
N VAL A 236 -5.44 -33.05 43.50
CA VAL A 236 -5.59 -32.45 42.17
C VAL A 236 -5.23 -30.96 42.21
N GLN A 237 -5.78 -30.21 43.18
CA GLN A 237 -5.51 -28.79 43.35
C GLN A 237 -4.03 -28.54 43.61
N GLN A 238 -3.42 -29.33 44.51
CA GLN A 238 -1.98 -29.23 44.80
C GLN A 238 -1.14 -29.58 43.57
N THR A 239 -1.51 -30.61 42.83
CA THR A 239 -0.79 -31.06 41.62
C THR A 239 -0.86 -29.99 40.53
N LEU A 240 -2.03 -29.39 40.26
CA LEU A 240 -2.20 -28.30 39.32
C LEU A 240 -1.38 -27.07 39.72
N LYS A 241 -1.38 -26.71 41.02
CA LYS A 241 -0.58 -25.56 41.50
C LYS A 241 0.93 -25.77 41.28
N LEU A 242 1.44 -26.97 41.53
CA LEU A 242 2.84 -27.31 41.32
C LEU A 242 3.22 -27.47 39.85
N GLY A 243 2.34 -28.03 39.05
CA GLY A 243 2.50 -28.27 37.61
C GLY A 243 2.12 -27.08 36.71
N LYS A 244 1.86 -25.87 37.29
CA LYS A 244 1.45 -24.66 36.57
C LYS A 244 0.23 -24.91 35.69
N ASP A 245 -0.86 -25.36 36.36
CA ASP A 245 -2.15 -25.68 35.71
C ASP A 245 -2.17 -26.92 34.83
N LEU A 246 -1.11 -27.73 34.83
CA LEU A 246 -0.99 -28.99 34.09
C LEU A 246 -0.73 -30.14 35.07
N MET A 247 -1.39 -31.27 34.85
CA MET A 247 -1.16 -32.50 35.62
C MET A 247 -1.29 -33.75 34.76
N PHE A 248 -0.58 -34.81 35.17
CA PHE A 248 -0.73 -36.14 34.59
C PHE A 248 -1.25 -37.12 35.63
N VAL A 249 -2.02 -38.08 35.15
CA VAL A 249 -2.49 -39.21 35.96
C VAL A 249 -1.95 -40.48 35.32
N ALA A 250 -1.13 -41.21 36.03
CA ALA A 250 -0.52 -42.45 35.54
C ALA A 250 -0.81 -43.61 36.49
N PRO A 251 -0.96 -44.85 36.01
CA PRO A 251 -1.01 -46.01 36.86
C PRO A 251 0.33 -46.25 37.59
N PRO A 252 0.39 -46.92 38.74
CA PRO A 252 1.67 -47.30 39.31
C PRO A 252 2.46 -48.24 38.38
N PRO A 253 3.80 -48.22 38.41
CA PRO A 253 4.58 -49.20 37.66
C PRO A 253 4.21 -50.64 38.11
N PRO A 254 4.21 -51.62 37.20
CA PRO A 254 3.92 -52.99 37.54
C PRO A 254 4.90 -53.49 38.60
N GLU A 255 4.34 -54.13 39.66
CA GLU A 255 5.15 -54.78 40.70
C GLU A 255 5.77 -56.05 40.10
N GLY A 256 7.07 -56.01 39.79
CA GLY A 256 7.83 -57.21 39.43
C GLY A 256 8.50 -57.17 38.05
N GLY A 257 9.81 -57.07 38.05
CA GLY A 257 10.71 -57.62 37.01
C GLY A 257 11.01 -56.73 35.83
N THR A 258 12.20 -56.24 35.82
CA THR A 258 12.88 -55.66 34.62
C THR A 258 12.97 -56.71 33.52
N ASN A 259 12.18 -56.55 32.44
CA ASN A 259 12.45 -57.23 31.18
C ASN A 259 13.24 -56.27 30.26
N GLU A 260 14.56 -56.40 30.28
CA GLU A 260 15.55 -55.66 29.45
C GLU A 260 15.42 -55.90 27.94
N ASN A 261 14.54 -56.80 27.48
CA ASN A 261 14.52 -57.27 26.10
C ASN A 261 13.52 -56.57 25.17
N THR A 262 12.71 -55.60 25.68
CA THR A 262 11.73 -54.89 24.85
C THR A 262 12.18 -53.51 24.39
N LEU A 263 13.31 -53.01 24.89
CA LEU A 263 13.83 -51.65 24.63
C LEU A 263 14.85 -51.56 23.50
N LYS A 264 15.33 -52.72 22.89
CA LYS A 264 16.34 -52.72 21.85
C LYS A 264 15.87 -52.67 20.40
N LYS A 265 14.61 -52.49 20.11
CA LYS A 265 14.09 -52.54 18.71
C LYS A 265 13.47 -51.24 18.14
N LYS A 266 13.65 -50.10 18.77
CA LYS A 266 13.16 -48.80 18.20
C LYS A 266 14.14 -47.62 18.43
N SER A 267 15.44 -47.79 18.12
CA SER A 267 16.39 -46.70 18.15
C SER A 267 17.11 -46.46 16.83
N THR A 268 16.36 -46.32 15.73
CA THR A 268 16.88 -45.75 14.47
C THR A 268 15.76 -45.06 13.72
N ALA A 269 15.31 -43.93 14.24
CA ALA A 269 14.62 -42.90 13.47
C ALA A 269 15.16 -41.58 13.95
N ARG A 270 15.71 -40.79 13.04
CA ARG A 270 16.23 -39.44 13.26
C ARG A 270 15.15 -38.58 13.88
N ILE A 271 15.44 -38.01 15.05
CA ILE A 271 14.62 -37.01 15.73
C ILE A 271 15.18 -35.64 15.33
N GLU A 272 14.57 -35.02 14.36
CA GLU A 272 14.60 -33.59 14.18
C GLU A 272 13.22 -33.06 14.56
N ASP A 273 13.18 -32.06 15.50
CA ASP A 273 12.05 -31.27 15.95
C ASP A 273 10.76 -32.04 16.35
N SER A 274 10.68 -32.54 17.57
CA SER A 274 9.41 -32.74 18.21
C SER A 274 9.48 -32.55 19.72
N GLN A 275 8.85 -31.49 20.22
CA GLN A 275 8.39 -31.37 21.62
C GLN A 275 7.19 -32.29 21.87
N ALA A 276 7.26 -33.54 21.44
CA ALA A 276 6.20 -34.52 21.72
C ALA A 276 6.50 -35.27 23.01
N PRO A 277 5.51 -35.47 23.91
CA PRO A 277 5.67 -36.36 25.04
C PRO A 277 5.82 -37.82 24.54
N PRO A 278 6.45 -38.69 25.31
CA PRO A 278 6.62 -40.09 24.93
C PRO A 278 5.26 -40.76 24.72
N SER A 279 5.15 -41.42 23.58
CA SER A 279 3.94 -42.10 23.09
C SER A 279 3.53 -43.25 23.99
N GLU A 280 2.21 -43.43 24.06
CA GLU A 280 1.50 -44.70 24.23
C GLU A 280 2.18 -45.80 25.07
N GLY A 281 2.00 -45.70 26.36
CA GLY A 281 2.19 -46.79 27.32
C GLY A 281 1.11 -46.71 28.40
N PHE A 282 0.07 -47.53 28.25
CA PHE A 282 -0.90 -47.84 29.29
C PHE A 282 -1.58 -46.71 30.10
N GLY A 283 -2.60 -46.12 29.58
CA GLY A 283 -3.64 -45.49 30.40
C GLY A 283 -3.30 -44.18 31.11
N GLU A 284 -2.29 -43.43 30.65
CA GLU A 284 -2.04 -42.08 31.16
C GLU A 284 -3.12 -41.11 30.69
N ALA A 285 -3.53 -40.19 31.57
CA ALA A 285 -4.39 -39.08 31.23
C ALA A 285 -3.71 -37.77 31.58
N SER A 286 -3.80 -36.80 30.71
CA SER A 286 -3.35 -35.44 30.94
C SER A 286 -4.50 -34.46 31.09
N TYR A 287 -4.41 -33.59 32.08
CA TYR A 287 -5.46 -32.62 32.41
C TYR A 287 -4.81 -31.24 32.56
N SER A 288 -5.46 -30.21 32.05
CA SER A 288 -4.97 -28.85 32.18
C SER A 288 -6.13 -27.85 32.40
N LYS A 289 -5.85 -26.84 33.21
CA LYS A 289 -6.69 -25.64 33.30
C LYS A 289 -6.48 -24.68 32.15
N GLN A 290 -5.43 -24.90 31.34
CA GLN A 290 -5.20 -24.20 30.08
C GLN A 290 -5.76 -25.03 28.91
N LEU A 291 -5.95 -24.38 27.77
CA LEU A 291 -6.35 -25.04 26.52
C LEU A 291 -5.28 -26.07 26.11
N MET A 292 -5.64 -27.33 26.13
CA MET A 292 -4.69 -28.43 25.85
C MET A 292 -5.28 -29.48 24.91
N CYS A 293 -4.43 -30.03 24.06
CA CYS A 293 -4.71 -31.22 23.26
C CYS A 293 -4.43 -32.48 24.10
N GLU A 294 -5.42 -33.31 24.31
CA GLU A 294 -5.31 -34.55 25.13
C GLU A 294 -4.29 -35.52 24.57
N ASP A 295 -4.19 -35.63 23.22
CA ASP A 295 -3.30 -36.60 22.56
C ASP A 295 -1.82 -36.21 22.58
N THR A 296 -1.53 -34.90 22.46
CA THR A 296 -0.15 -34.41 22.30
C THR A 296 0.37 -33.65 23.51
N GLY A 297 -0.51 -33.28 24.44
CA GLY A 297 -0.18 -32.45 25.62
C GLY A 297 0.29 -31.03 25.25
N ILE A 298 0.10 -30.61 24.00
CA ILE A 298 0.37 -29.22 23.57
C ILE A 298 -0.70 -28.33 24.22
N SER A 299 -0.26 -27.29 24.90
CA SER A 299 -1.13 -26.29 25.55
C SER A 299 -0.94 -24.90 24.96
N TYR A 300 -2.06 -24.18 24.80
CA TYR A 300 -2.06 -22.77 24.42
C TYR A 300 -2.42 -21.91 25.65
N GLU A 301 -1.80 -20.74 25.72
CA GLU A 301 -2.22 -19.71 26.67
C GLU A 301 -3.64 -19.23 26.35
N GLU A 302 -4.33 -18.68 27.34
CA GLU A 302 -5.67 -18.12 27.13
C GLU A 302 -5.58 -16.95 26.14
N PRO A 303 -6.39 -16.95 25.06
CA PRO A 303 -6.23 -16.00 23.99
C PRO A 303 -6.65 -14.59 24.45
N SER A 304 -5.76 -13.63 24.22
CA SER A 304 -6.03 -12.20 24.35
C SER A 304 -6.13 -11.56 22.96
N PRO A 305 -6.72 -10.37 22.81
CA PRO A 305 -6.72 -9.67 21.52
C PRO A 305 -5.31 -9.44 20.96
N ASN A 306 -4.28 -9.34 21.82
CA ASN A 306 -2.89 -9.21 21.42
C ASN A 306 -2.30 -10.49 20.81
N SER A 307 -2.86 -11.67 21.15
CA SER A 307 -2.46 -12.95 20.55
C SER A 307 -2.81 -13.04 19.07
N PHE A 308 -3.75 -12.22 18.60
CA PHE A 308 -4.15 -12.12 17.19
C PHE A 308 -3.66 -10.85 16.50
N SER A 309 -2.77 -10.08 17.12
CA SER A 309 -2.19 -8.87 16.55
C SER A 309 -0.84 -9.17 15.91
N PHE A 310 -0.70 -8.94 14.62
CA PHE A 310 0.58 -9.02 13.93
C PHE A 310 1.51 -7.84 14.23
N ASN A 311 1.02 -6.79 14.92
CA ASN A 311 1.80 -5.66 15.44
C ASN A 311 2.30 -5.88 16.86
N SER A 312 1.85 -6.96 17.52
CA SER A 312 2.24 -7.33 18.88
C SER A 312 3.20 -8.51 18.87
N PRO A 313 4.26 -8.53 19.69
CA PRO A 313 5.18 -9.66 19.81
C PRO A 313 4.48 -10.94 20.30
N TYR A 314 3.32 -10.83 20.92
CA TYR A 314 2.52 -11.97 21.38
C TYR A 314 1.85 -12.73 20.24
N GLY A 315 1.45 -12.02 19.15
CA GLY A 315 0.73 -12.61 18.02
C GLY A 315 1.54 -12.68 16.73
N ALA A 316 2.55 -11.83 16.55
CA ALA A 316 3.33 -11.73 15.32
C ALA A 316 4.12 -13.01 15.03
N CYS A 317 4.16 -13.43 13.76
CA CYS A 317 5.05 -14.48 13.30
C CYS A 317 6.51 -14.13 13.66
N PRO A 318 7.26 -15.00 14.33
CA PRO A 318 8.63 -14.69 14.77
C PRO A 318 9.59 -14.50 13.60
N THR A 319 9.37 -15.17 12.46
CA THR A 319 10.22 -15.10 11.28
C THR A 319 10.07 -13.78 10.54
N CYS A 320 8.84 -13.40 10.13
CA CYS A 320 8.60 -12.16 9.39
C CYS A 320 8.22 -10.96 10.29
N LYS A 321 8.22 -11.14 11.63
CA LYS A 321 7.86 -10.08 12.60
C LYS A 321 6.53 -9.37 12.28
N GLY A 322 5.57 -10.12 11.75
CA GLY A 322 4.23 -9.61 11.41
C GLY A 322 4.10 -8.97 10.04
N LEU A 323 5.13 -9.00 9.19
CA LEU A 323 5.07 -8.44 7.84
C LEU A 323 4.32 -9.33 6.84
N GLY A 324 4.33 -10.66 7.05
CA GLY A 324 3.70 -11.63 6.16
C GLY A 324 4.51 -11.96 4.92
N THR A 325 5.46 -11.11 4.55
CA THR A 325 6.33 -11.28 3.39
C THR A 325 7.78 -11.08 3.79
N MET A 326 8.69 -11.63 3.01
CA MET A 326 10.14 -11.49 3.19
C MET A 326 10.81 -11.21 1.85
N PHE A 327 11.88 -10.44 1.88
CA PHE A 327 12.70 -10.22 0.69
C PHE A 327 13.64 -11.39 0.49
N HIS A 328 13.65 -11.92 -0.72
CA HIS A 328 14.58 -12.96 -1.18
C HIS A 328 15.42 -12.39 -2.32
N ILE A 329 16.67 -12.83 -2.43
CA ILE A 329 17.48 -12.48 -3.60
C ILE A 329 16.88 -13.17 -4.83
N ASN A 330 16.62 -12.38 -5.86
CA ASN A 330 16.16 -12.90 -7.15
C ASN A 330 17.38 -13.17 -8.03
N MET A 331 17.73 -14.45 -8.20
CA MET A 331 18.91 -14.86 -8.98
C MET A 331 18.77 -14.54 -10.47
N GLU A 332 17.55 -14.45 -11.01
CA GLU A 332 17.31 -14.03 -12.40
C GLU A 332 17.66 -12.55 -12.63
N THR A 333 17.51 -11.70 -11.59
CA THR A 333 17.94 -10.29 -11.67
C THR A 333 19.42 -10.11 -11.35
N VAL A 334 20.02 -11.01 -10.56
CA VAL A 334 21.46 -11.03 -10.27
C VAL A 334 22.26 -11.53 -11.48
N ILE A 335 21.78 -12.58 -12.15
CA ILE A 335 22.35 -13.16 -13.36
C ILE A 335 21.27 -13.19 -14.44
N PRO A 336 21.06 -12.07 -15.15
CA PRO A 336 20.01 -11.97 -16.16
C PRO A 336 20.32 -12.70 -17.46
N ASP A 337 21.60 -12.87 -17.77
CA ASP A 337 22.08 -13.54 -18.98
C ASP A 337 23.31 -14.42 -18.66
N TRP A 338 23.16 -15.72 -18.85
CA TRP A 338 24.18 -16.71 -18.60
C TRP A 338 25.21 -16.81 -19.74
N ASP A 339 24.92 -16.20 -20.89
CA ASP A 339 25.82 -16.16 -22.04
C ASP A 339 26.88 -15.07 -21.92
N LEU A 340 26.68 -14.09 -21.02
CA LEU A 340 27.66 -13.05 -20.75
C LEU A 340 28.73 -13.52 -19.76
N SER A 341 29.94 -12.99 -19.94
CA SER A 341 31.03 -13.11 -18.97
C SER A 341 30.90 -12.12 -17.81
N ILE A 342 31.68 -12.30 -16.75
CA ILE A 342 31.71 -11.37 -15.61
C ILE A 342 32.16 -9.99 -16.05
N ASN A 343 33.17 -9.89 -16.93
CA ASN A 343 33.66 -8.63 -17.45
C ASN A 343 32.63 -7.89 -18.34
N GLU A 344 31.75 -8.61 -19.00
CA GLU A 344 30.66 -8.07 -19.81
C GLU A 344 29.40 -7.76 -18.97
N GLY A 345 29.49 -7.85 -17.65
CA GLY A 345 28.38 -7.54 -16.75
C GLY A 345 27.38 -8.68 -16.53
N GLY A 346 27.75 -9.94 -16.78
CA GLY A 346 26.91 -11.11 -16.56
C GLY A 346 26.40 -11.24 -15.10
N ILE A 347 27.17 -10.71 -14.12
CA ILE A 347 26.68 -10.51 -12.76
C ILE A 347 26.23 -9.05 -12.63
N ALA A 348 24.96 -8.82 -12.76
CA ALA A 348 24.35 -7.51 -12.88
C ALA A 348 24.65 -6.50 -11.75
N PRO A 349 24.74 -6.88 -10.45
CA PRO A 349 25.19 -5.99 -9.39
C PRO A 349 26.61 -5.46 -9.54
N LEU A 350 27.50 -6.20 -10.20
CA LEU A 350 28.87 -5.75 -10.51
C LEU A 350 28.91 -4.78 -11.70
N GLY A 351 28.05 -5.01 -12.69
CA GLY A 351 28.10 -4.34 -13.98
C GLY A 351 29.30 -4.80 -14.82
N GLU A 352 29.60 -4.02 -15.88
CA GLU A 352 30.77 -4.22 -16.73
C GLU A 352 32.07 -3.92 -15.98
N GLU A 353 33.20 -4.38 -16.55
CA GLU A 353 34.52 -4.13 -15.97
C GLU A 353 34.78 -2.65 -15.73
N ARG A 354 35.09 -2.29 -14.50
CA ARG A 354 35.36 -0.92 -14.08
C ARG A 354 36.27 -0.85 -12.84
N GLU A 355 36.95 0.29 -12.69
CA GLU A 355 37.77 0.58 -11.50
C GLU A 355 36.91 0.88 -10.24
N ALA A 356 36.17 -0.11 -9.77
CA ALA A 356 35.39 -0.02 -8.53
C ALA A 356 35.97 -0.92 -7.45
N TYR A 357 35.85 -0.52 -6.19
CA TYR A 357 36.37 -1.28 -5.04
C TYR A 357 35.89 -2.74 -5.04
N VAL A 358 34.58 -2.96 -5.22
CA VAL A 358 33.98 -4.30 -5.24
C VAL A 358 34.54 -5.13 -6.42
N TYR A 359 34.73 -4.49 -7.60
CA TYR A 359 35.26 -5.17 -8.77
C TYR A 359 36.72 -5.64 -8.56
N ARG A 360 37.55 -4.83 -7.88
CA ARG A 360 38.92 -5.20 -7.52
C ARG A 360 38.95 -6.41 -6.57
N GLN A 361 38.05 -6.47 -5.57
CA GLN A 361 37.93 -7.65 -4.70
C GLN A 361 37.55 -8.92 -5.49
N VAL A 362 36.62 -8.78 -6.45
CA VAL A 362 36.26 -9.90 -7.35
C VAL A 362 37.45 -10.35 -8.20
N GLN A 363 38.26 -9.42 -8.72
CA GLN A 363 39.48 -9.76 -9.49
C GLN A 363 40.51 -10.50 -8.61
N GLU A 364 40.73 -10.08 -7.37
CA GLU A 364 41.66 -10.73 -6.43
C GLU A 364 41.21 -12.16 -6.10
N ILE A 365 39.91 -12.33 -5.80
CA ILE A 365 39.32 -13.66 -5.51
C ILE A 365 39.37 -14.56 -6.74
N ALA A 366 39.05 -14.03 -7.92
CA ALA A 366 39.12 -14.76 -9.17
C ALA A 366 40.56 -15.23 -9.46
N LYS A 367 41.57 -14.36 -9.24
CA LYS A 367 42.98 -14.72 -9.38
C LYS A 367 43.40 -15.79 -8.38
N LYS A 368 43.01 -15.69 -7.09
CA LYS A 368 43.31 -16.68 -6.04
C LYS A 368 42.72 -18.05 -6.37
N ASN A 369 41.49 -18.10 -6.89
CA ASN A 369 40.75 -19.34 -7.16
C ASN A 369 40.82 -19.79 -8.64
N LYS A 370 41.65 -19.13 -9.47
CA LYS A 370 41.84 -19.43 -10.91
C LYS A 370 40.51 -19.40 -11.71
N ILE A 371 39.63 -18.44 -11.37
CA ILE A 371 38.34 -18.23 -12.05
C ILE A 371 38.57 -17.29 -13.24
N SER A 372 38.11 -17.68 -14.41
CA SER A 372 38.15 -16.82 -15.58
C SER A 372 37.00 -15.77 -15.55
N LEU A 373 37.34 -14.48 -15.63
CA LEU A 373 36.34 -13.40 -15.70
C LEU A 373 35.85 -13.13 -17.13
N GLN A 374 36.47 -13.73 -18.14
CA GLN A 374 36.18 -13.54 -19.57
C GLN A 374 35.32 -14.65 -20.18
N LYS A 375 35.13 -15.79 -19.47
CA LYS A 375 34.27 -16.86 -19.95
C LYS A 375 32.81 -16.61 -19.63
N PRO A 376 31.87 -17.01 -20.51
CA PRO A 376 30.45 -17.00 -20.20
C PRO A 376 30.14 -17.69 -18.87
N LEU A 377 29.19 -17.14 -18.10
CA LEU A 377 28.84 -17.66 -16.78
C LEU A 377 28.38 -19.13 -16.82
N LYS A 378 27.71 -19.56 -17.92
CA LYS A 378 27.26 -20.94 -18.13
C LYS A 378 28.43 -21.95 -18.21
N GLU A 379 29.63 -21.52 -18.60
CA GLU A 379 30.84 -22.36 -18.73
C GLU A 379 31.64 -22.40 -17.43
N LEU A 380 31.34 -21.56 -16.46
CA LEU A 380 32.03 -21.56 -15.17
C LEU A 380 31.58 -22.75 -14.30
N PRO A 381 32.49 -23.41 -13.61
CA PRO A 381 32.14 -24.44 -12.62
C PRO A 381 31.23 -23.84 -11.53
N LYS A 382 30.17 -24.56 -11.13
CA LYS A 382 29.25 -24.10 -10.05
C LYS A 382 30.00 -23.68 -8.79
N LYS A 383 31.06 -24.39 -8.40
CA LYS A 383 31.90 -24.04 -7.26
C LYS A 383 32.53 -22.65 -7.40
N SER A 384 33.05 -22.33 -8.59
CA SER A 384 33.65 -21.00 -8.88
C SER A 384 32.63 -19.87 -8.81
N LEU A 385 31.43 -20.12 -9.35
CA LEU A 385 30.33 -19.16 -9.30
C LEU A 385 29.84 -18.94 -7.86
N ASN A 386 29.72 -20.01 -7.07
CA ASN A 386 29.31 -19.94 -5.67
C ASN A 386 30.29 -19.14 -4.79
N ILE A 387 31.61 -19.27 -5.05
CA ILE A 387 32.62 -18.44 -4.37
C ILE A 387 32.38 -16.94 -4.62
N LEU A 388 32.07 -16.57 -5.85
CA LEU A 388 31.80 -15.18 -6.20
C LEU A 388 30.45 -14.67 -5.64
N LEU A 389 29.43 -15.52 -5.65
CA LEU A 389 28.10 -15.16 -5.17
C LEU A 389 28.01 -15.14 -3.64
N TYR A 390 28.57 -16.12 -2.94
CA TYR A 390 28.38 -16.33 -1.50
C TYR A 390 29.64 -16.11 -0.64
N GLY A 391 30.82 -15.94 -1.27
CA GLY A 391 32.06 -15.59 -0.57
C GLY A 391 32.72 -16.74 0.22
N ASN A 392 32.19 -17.95 0.17
CA ASN A 392 32.75 -19.07 0.92
C ASN A 392 33.74 -19.87 0.07
N GLU A 393 34.89 -20.23 0.64
CA GLU A 393 35.93 -21.00 -0.04
C GLU A 393 35.50 -22.47 -0.33
N ALA A 394 34.51 -22.97 0.38
CA ALA A 394 33.95 -24.30 0.17
C ALA A 394 33.05 -24.41 -1.07
N GLY A 395 32.48 -23.29 -1.56
CA GLY A 395 31.57 -23.25 -2.69
C GLY A 395 30.28 -24.04 -2.44
N GLU A 396 29.90 -24.20 -1.18
CA GLU A 396 28.62 -24.78 -0.79
C GLU A 396 27.52 -23.76 -1.02
N GLU A 397 26.39 -24.19 -1.57
CA GLU A 397 25.18 -23.40 -1.60
C GLU A 397 24.82 -23.11 -0.14
N ALA A 398 25.10 -21.88 0.33
CA ALA A 398 24.47 -21.42 1.55
C ALA A 398 22.97 -21.45 1.28
N GLU A 399 22.22 -22.21 2.07
CA GLU A 399 20.75 -22.16 2.03
C GLU A 399 20.33 -20.71 1.89
N ILE A 400 19.54 -20.42 0.86
CA ILE A 400 19.01 -19.07 0.59
C ILE A 400 17.99 -18.80 1.70
N ALA A 401 18.48 -18.63 2.92
CA ALA A 401 17.65 -18.25 4.04
C ALA A 401 17.04 -16.88 3.75
N ALA A 402 15.76 -16.76 3.98
CA ALA A 402 15.04 -15.50 3.90
C ALA A 402 15.82 -14.41 4.65
N ILE A 403 15.83 -13.20 4.11
CA ILE A 403 16.51 -12.06 4.73
C ILE A 403 15.78 -11.72 6.02
N ASP A 404 16.41 -12.00 7.16
CA ASP A 404 15.87 -11.62 8.47
C ASP A 404 15.94 -10.10 8.64
N ILE A 405 14.78 -9.45 8.53
CA ILE A 405 14.63 -8.00 8.73
C ILE A 405 14.77 -7.73 10.23
N GLY A 406 15.98 -7.51 10.69
CA GLY A 406 16.22 -7.14 12.08
C GLY A 406 17.47 -7.74 12.72
N VAL A 407 18.31 -8.44 12.00
CA VAL A 407 19.67 -8.71 12.47
C VAL A 407 20.51 -7.44 12.28
N GLN A 408 20.37 -6.53 13.24
CA GLN A 408 21.36 -5.49 13.48
C GLN A 408 22.62 -6.20 13.96
N ASN A 409 23.74 -5.99 13.27
CA ASN A 409 25.14 -6.37 13.57
C ASN A 409 25.75 -7.45 12.67
N MET A 410 25.74 -7.22 11.33
CA MET A 410 26.97 -7.56 10.61
C MET A 410 27.86 -6.30 10.63
N GLN A 411 28.74 -6.17 11.60
CA GLN A 411 29.77 -5.14 11.57
C GLN A 411 30.66 -5.42 10.36
N PHE A 412 30.81 -4.41 9.52
CA PHE A 412 31.80 -4.42 8.46
C PHE A 412 33.19 -4.46 9.11
N ASP A 413 33.88 -5.56 8.96
CA ASP A 413 35.32 -5.66 9.22
C ASP A 413 36.03 -5.32 7.90
N PRO A 414 36.74 -4.20 7.78
CA PRO A 414 37.51 -3.85 6.58
C PRO A 414 38.60 -4.88 6.22
N GLN A 415 38.95 -5.76 7.16
CA GLN A 415 39.91 -6.86 6.95
C GLN A 415 39.23 -8.19 6.65
N SER A 416 37.89 -8.23 6.59
CA SER A 416 37.14 -9.44 6.30
C SER A 416 37.42 -9.95 4.87
N PRO A 417 37.53 -11.27 4.68
CA PRO A 417 37.56 -11.86 3.35
C PRO A 417 36.29 -11.46 2.56
N PHE A 418 36.40 -11.45 1.25
CA PHE A 418 35.30 -11.14 0.33
C PHE A 418 33.99 -11.88 0.73
N GLU A 419 32.96 -11.13 1.03
CA GLU A 419 31.68 -11.66 1.57
C GLU A 419 30.79 -12.33 0.53
N GLY A 420 31.07 -12.10 -0.78
CA GLY A 420 30.21 -12.53 -1.87
C GLY A 420 29.11 -11.51 -2.21
N ILE A 421 28.71 -11.50 -3.48
CA ILE A 421 27.78 -10.49 -4.02
C ILE A 421 26.40 -10.59 -3.37
N VAL A 422 25.88 -11.79 -3.14
CA VAL A 422 24.59 -12.02 -2.49
C VAL A 422 24.59 -11.47 -1.06
N ASN A 423 25.65 -11.73 -0.29
CA ASN A 423 25.77 -11.25 1.09
C ASN A 423 25.99 -9.73 1.13
N MET A 424 26.71 -9.17 0.15
CA MET A 424 26.84 -7.72 -0.01
C MET A 424 25.47 -7.05 -0.25
N LEU A 425 24.64 -7.62 -1.15
CA LEU A 425 23.28 -7.12 -1.40
C LEU A 425 22.42 -7.19 -0.14
N ARG A 426 22.48 -8.31 0.62
CA ARG A 426 21.77 -8.45 1.89
C ARG A 426 22.20 -7.39 2.91
N ARG A 427 23.51 -7.18 3.05
CA ARG A 427 24.06 -6.18 3.98
C ARG A 427 23.64 -4.76 3.60
N TRP A 428 23.72 -4.40 2.31
CA TRP A 428 23.31 -3.07 1.86
C TRP A 428 21.81 -2.82 2.01
N PHE A 429 21.00 -3.85 1.88
CA PHE A 429 19.57 -3.77 2.13
C PHE A 429 19.25 -3.60 3.63
N ASN A 430 19.89 -4.38 4.51
CA ASN A 430 19.61 -4.38 5.95
C ASN A 430 20.27 -3.20 6.70
N ASN A 431 21.51 -2.88 6.36
CA ASN A 431 22.35 -1.91 7.06
C ASN A 431 22.72 -0.72 6.16
N GLY A 432 21.91 -0.42 5.16
CA GLY A 432 22.23 0.61 4.16
C GLY A 432 22.63 1.94 4.78
N TYR A 433 23.88 2.36 4.56
CA TYR A 433 24.43 3.65 4.97
C TYR A 433 23.74 4.84 4.27
N SER A 434 22.94 4.57 3.24
CA SER A 434 22.11 5.56 2.53
C SER A 434 20.87 4.88 1.94
N GLU A 435 19.77 5.63 1.88
CA GLU A 435 18.52 5.22 1.23
C GLU A 435 18.75 4.74 -0.22
N GLY A 436 19.67 5.41 -0.94
CA GLY A 436 20.01 5.05 -2.31
C GLY A 436 20.67 3.69 -2.48
N LEU A 437 21.50 3.23 -1.53
CA LEU A 437 22.09 1.89 -1.53
C LEU A 437 21.06 0.81 -1.24
N ARG A 438 20.14 1.08 -0.34
CA ARG A 438 19.03 0.19 -0.05
C ARG A 438 18.10 0.03 -1.25
N ASP A 439 17.64 1.14 -1.86
CA ASP A 439 16.82 1.16 -3.07
C ASP A 439 17.51 0.45 -4.24
N TRP A 440 18.85 0.57 -4.31
CA TRP A 440 19.62 -0.11 -5.33
C TRP A 440 19.69 -1.63 -5.08
N ALA A 441 19.91 -2.08 -3.83
CA ALA A 441 19.94 -3.50 -3.49
C ALA A 441 18.55 -4.15 -3.67
N GLU A 442 17.48 -3.41 -3.38
CA GLU A 442 16.09 -3.88 -3.52
C GLU A 442 15.74 -4.28 -4.96
N LYS A 443 16.39 -3.68 -5.97
CA LYS A 443 16.20 -4.05 -7.39
C LYS A 443 16.60 -5.50 -7.73
N TYR A 444 17.41 -6.12 -6.90
CA TYR A 444 17.87 -7.51 -7.04
C TYR A 444 17.12 -8.47 -6.11
N MET A 445 16.04 -8.00 -5.51
CA MET A 445 15.24 -8.78 -4.57
C MET A 445 13.80 -8.93 -5.06
N GLU A 446 13.16 -9.99 -4.62
CA GLU A 446 11.74 -10.25 -4.80
C GLU A 446 11.06 -10.44 -3.46
N LEU A 447 9.81 -10.01 -3.36
CA LEU A 447 9.00 -10.12 -2.15
C LEU A 447 8.19 -11.41 -2.22
N LYS A 448 8.50 -12.38 -1.35
CA LYS A 448 7.77 -13.66 -1.27
C LYS A 448 6.97 -13.77 0.03
N PRO A 449 5.85 -14.52 0.06
CA PRO A 449 5.18 -14.85 1.30
C PRO A 449 6.15 -15.54 2.27
N CYS A 450 6.07 -15.19 3.55
CA CYS A 450 6.89 -15.82 4.60
C CYS A 450 6.58 -17.31 4.70
N GLU A 451 7.58 -18.17 4.56
CA GLU A 451 7.44 -19.64 4.58
C GLU A 451 6.85 -20.15 5.91
N SER A 452 7.23 -19.55 7.03
CA SER A 452 6.76 -19.97 8.35
C SER A 452 5.28 -19.74 8.59
N CYS A 453 4.70 -18.64 8.06
CA CYS A 453 3.30 -18.30 8.28
C CYS A 453 2.46 -18.31 6.99
N GLY A 454 3.04 -18.60 5.83
CA GLY A 454 2.33 -18.60 4.54
C GLY A 454 1.67 -17.25 4.19
N GLY A 455 2.23 -16.12 4.65
CA GLY A 455 1.64 -14.80 4.46
C GLY A 455 0.63 -14.38 5.55
N ALA A 456 0.29 -15.25 6.49
CA ALA A 456 -0.72 -14.99 7.52
C ALA A 456 -0.30 -13.98 8.60
N ARG A 457 0.96 -13.57 8.66
CA ARG A 457 1.53 -12.57 9.59
C ARG A 457 1.58 -13.00 11.07
N LEU A 458 0.82 -14.02 11.47
CA LEU A 458 0.63 -14.46 12.85
C LEU A 458 1.43 -15.73 13.17
N LYS A 459 1.60 -15.96 14.48
CA LYS A 459 2.14 -17.23 15.00
C LYS A 459 1.26 -18.40 14.62
N LYS A 460 1.86 -19.58 14.54
CA LYS A 460 1.18 -20.81 14.21
C LYS A 460 0.02 -21.12 15.16
N GLU A 461 0.21 -20.93 16.47
CA GLU A 461 -0.80 -21.15 17.51
C GLU A 461 -2.02 -20.25 17.31
N SER A 462 -1.81 -18.95 17.01
CA SER A 462 -2.88 -17.99 16.77
C SER A 462 -3.76 -18.35 15.57
N LEU A 463 -3.18 -18.98 14.55
CA LEU A 463 -3.90 -19.43 13.35
C LEU A 463 -4.77 -20.68 13.59
N TRP A 464 -4.60 -21.36 14.73
CA TRP A 464 -5.37 -22.54 15.09
C TRP A 464 -6.55 -22.26 16.03
N PHE A 465 -6.81 -20.98 16.30
CA PHE A 465 -8.12 -20.55 16.81
C PHE A 465 -9.08 -20.33 15.64
N LYS A 466 -10.25 -20.94 15.70
CA LYS A 466 -11.25 -20.91 14.62
C LYS A 466 -12.62 -20.51 15.12
N ILE A 467 -13.38 -19.81 14.29
CA ILE A 467 -14.81 -19.53 14.46
C ILE A 467 -15.51 -20.12 13.25
N VAL A 468 -16.47 -21.02 13.47
CA VAL A 468 -17.17 -21.73 12.38
C VAL A 468 -16.18 -22.31 11.35
N GLY A 469 -15.10 -22.94 11.85
CA GLY A 469 -14.10 -23.60 11.02
C GLY A 469 -13.06 -22.70 10.34
N ARG A 470 -13.16 -21.37 10.42
CA ARG A 470 -12.25 -20.41 9.80
C ARG A 470 -11.36 -19.72 10.82
N ASN A 471 -10.09 -19.50 10.50
CA ASN A 471 -9.19 -18.70 11.31
C ASN A 471 -9.18 -17.22 10.87
N ILE A 472 -8.57 -16.35 11.68
CA ILE A 472 -8.57 -14.89 11.46
C ILE A 472 -7.87 -14.50 10.14
N SER A 473 -6.83 -15.20 9.74
CA SER A 473 -6.11 -14.94 8.48
C SER A 473 -6.95 -15.32 7.27
N GLU A 474 -7.64 -16.47 7.31
CA GLU A 474 -8.55 -16.89 6.24
C GLU A 474 -9.66 -15.86 6.04
N LEU A 475 -10.27 -15.35 7.13
CA LEU A 475 -11.29 -14.31 7.05
C LEU A 475 -10.71 -12.99 6.52
N SER A 476 -9.52 -12.61 6.97
CA SER A 476 -8.88 -11.36 6.53
C SER A 476 -8.43 -11.37 5.06
N ASN A 477 -8.25 -12.54 4.48
CA ASN A 477 -7.89 -12.71 3.06
C ASN A 477 -9.12 -12.82 2.14
N MET A 478 -10.32 -12.98 2.67
CA MET A 478 -11.55 -12.95 1.86
C MET A 478 -11.78 -11.54 1.30
N ASN A 479 -12.37 -11.46 0.12
CA ASN A 479 -12.93 -10.21 -0.38
C ASN A 479 -14.04 -9.72 0.56
N LEU A 480 -14.22 -8.41 0.67
CA LEU A 480 -15.14 -7.81 1.64
C LEU A 480 -16.59 -8.27 1.46
N ASP A 481 -17.04 -8.50 0.21
CA ASP A 481 -18.37 -9.06 -0.08
C ASP A 481 -18.54 -10.47 0.48
N ASN A 482 -17.57 -11.35 0.23
CA ASN A 482 -17.56 -12.72 0.75
C ASN A 482 -17.45 -12.74 2.29
N LEU A 483 -16.69 -11.82 2.85
CA LEU A 483 -16.55 -11.68 4.30
C LEU A 483 -17.87 -11.21 4.92
N ALA A 484 -18.54 -10.23 4.34
CA ALA A 484 -19.85 -9.76 4.79
C ALA A 484 -20.90 -10.89 4.72
N ALA A 485 -20.95 -11.62 3.60
CA ALA A 485 -21.83 -12.78 3.46
C ALA A 485 -21.50 -13.90 4.47
N TRP A 486 -20.22 -14.08 4.84
CA TRP A 486 -19.83 -15.03 5.87
C TRP A 486 -20.32 -14.64 7.26
N PHE A 487 -20.38 -13.33 7.58
CA PHE A 487 -20.90 -12.81 8.84
C PHE A 487 -22.44 -12.79 8.87
N ASP A 488 -23.09 -12.86 7.71
CA ASP A 488 -24.56 -12.92 7.68
C ASP A 488 -25.05 -14.26 8.26
N GLY A 489 -26.00 -14.18 9.18
CA GLY A 489 -26.55 -15.33 9.87
C GLY A 489 -25.54 -16.16 10.68
N ILE A 490 -24.37 -15.61 11.08
CA ILE A 490 -23.37 -16.32 11.88
C ILE A 490 -23.94 -16.80 13.22
N GLU A 491 -24.94 -16.10 13.78
CA GLU A 491 -25.62 -16.44 15.02
C GLU A 491 -26.28 -17.81 14.98
N LEU A 492 -26.66 -18.28 13.79
CA LEU A 492 -27.26 -19.63 13.62
C LEU A 492 -26.19 -20.74 13.63
N ARG A 493 -24.90 -20.35 13.50
CA ARG A 493 -23.76 -21.29 13.38
C ARG A 493 -22.87 -21.35 14.62
N ILE A 494 -23.14 -20.53 15.64
CA ILE A 494 -22.42 -20.46 16.92
C ILE A 494 -23.35 -20.81 18.09
N SER A 495 -22.78 -21.19 19.23
CA SER A 495 -23.57 -21.53 20.45
C SER A 495 -24.21 -20.27 21.07
N ASP A 496 -25.28 -20.47 21.86
CA ASP A 496 -25.98 -19.36 22.53
C ASP A 496 -25.08 -18.55 23.48
N LYS A 497 -24.12 -19.20 24.14
CA LYS A 497 -23.09 -18.52 24.94
C LYS A 497 -22.22 -17.63 24.09
N GLN A 498 -21.71 -18.14 22.95
CA GLN A 498 -20.92 -17.38 22.01
C GLN A 498 -21.70 -16.22 21.40
N LYS A 499 -22.99 -16.44 21.08
CA LYS A 499 -23.91 -15.42 20.56
C LYS A 499 -24.06 -14.23 21.53
N ALA A 500 -24.29 -14.53 22.84
CA ALA A 500 -24.43 -13.50 23.87
C ALA A 500 -23.14 -12.66 24.02
N ILE A 501 -21.96 -13.30 23.93
CA ILE A 501 -20.66 -12.63 24.04
C ILE A 501 -20.31 -11.80 22.76
N ALA A 502 -20.68 -12.30 21.59
CA ALA A 502 -20.29 -11.70 20.31
C ALA A 502 -21.22 -10.57 19.84
N LYS A 503 -22.40 -10.41 20.42
CA LYS A 503 -23.49 -9.55 19.92
C LYS A 503 -23.03 -8.16 19.49
N ASP A 504 -22.38 -7.42 20.39
CA ASP A 504 -21.98 -6.04 20.11
C ASP A 504 -20.82 -5.98 19.13
N VAL A 505 -19.86 -6.91 19.23
CA VAL A 505 -18.71 -6.99 18.33
C VAL A 505 -19.15 -7.33 16.89
N LEU A 506 -20.13 -8.24 16.73
CA LEU A 506 -20.67 -8.59 15.41
C LEU A 506 -21.41 -7.42 14.76
N LYS A 507 -22.12 -6.62 15.56
CA LYS A 507 -22.77 -5.39 15.07
C LYS A 507 -21.73 -4.43 14.49
N GLU A 508 -20.67 -4.12 15.24
CA GLU A 508 -19.62 -3.22 14.83
C GLU A 508 -18.89 -3.70 13.57
N ILE A 509 -18.60 -5.01 13.46
CA ILE A 509 -17.97 -5.59 12.27
C ILE A 509 -18.88 -5.41 11.04
N ARG A 510 -20.18 -5.73 11.16
CA ARG A 510 -21.12 -5.63 10.03
C ARG A 510 -21.30 -4.20 9.56
N GLU A 511 -21.47 -3.26 10.48
CA GLU A 511 -21.61 -1.84 10.15
C GLU A 511 -20.38 -1.32 9.39
N ARG A 512 -19.17 -1.59 9.86
CA ARG A 512 -17.93 -1.18 9.18
C ARG A 512 -17.73 -1.86 7.83
N LEU A 513 -18.06 -3.15 7.73
CA LEU A 513 -18.01 -3.85 6.44
C LEU A 513 -19.02 -3.25 5.46
N GLN A 514 -20.24 -2.93 5.92
CA GLN A 514 -21.27 -2.32 5.07
C GLN A 514 -20.79 -0.96 4.53
N PHE A 515 -20.18 -0.09 5.36
CA PHE A 515 -19.64 1.18 4.87
C PHE A 515 -18.55 1.00 3.79
N LEU A 516 -17.73 -0.03 3.90
CA LEU A 516 -16.74 -0.34 2.85
C LEU A 516 -17.38 -0.83 1.56
N LEU A 517 -18.46 -1.58 1.66
CA LEU A 517 -19.24 -2.04 0.51
C LEU A 517 -19.99 -0.87 -0.16
N ASP A 518 -20.55 0.04 0.64
CA ASP A 518 -21.29 1.22 0.17
C ASP A 518 -20.41 2.18 -0.64
N VAL A 519 -19.10 2.25 -0.34
CA VAL A 519 -18.15 3.03 -1.14
C VAL A 519 -17.52 2.24 -2.31
N GLY A 520 -18.04 1.05 -2.63
CA GLY A 520 -17.62 0.27 -3.81
C GLY A 520 -16.30 -0.49 -3.67
N LEU A 521 -15.89 -0.87 -2.46
CA LEU A 521 -14.63 -1.58 -2.18
C LEU A 521 -14.80 -3.09 -1.98
N SER A 522 -15.85 -3.70 -2.52
CA SER A 522 -16.21 -5.12 -2.34
C SER A 522 -15.11 -6.12 -2.66
N TYR A 523 -14.25 -5.79 -3.63
CA TYR A 523 -13.16 -6.63 -4.12
C TYR A 523 -11.89 -6.62 -3.27
N LEU A 524 -11.74 -5.69 -2.33
CA LEU A 524 -10.58 -5.62 -1.43
C LEU A 524 -10.66 -6.69 -0.35
N SER A 525 -9.51 -7.06 0.21
CA SER A 525 -9.41 -7.88 1.42
C SER A 525 -8.85 -7.07 2.59
N LEU A 526 -9.20 -7.45 3.83
CA LEU A 526 -8.70 -6.77 5.04
C LEU A 526 -7.18 -6.88 5.20
N ASN A 527 -6.56 -7.95 4.68
CA ASN A 527 -5.12 -8.17 4.77
C ASN A 527 -4.31 -7.39 3.71
N ARG A 528 -4.97 -6.71 2.75
CA ARG A 528 -4.28 -5.95 1.70
C ARG A 528 -3.45 -4.81 2.30
N PRO A 529 -2.14 -4.74 2.02
CA PRO A 529 -1.26 -3.69 2.56
C PRO A 529 -1.65 -2.31 2.03
N SER A 530 -1.71 -1.30 2.91
CA SER A 530 -2.11 0.08 2.53
C SER A 530 -1.21 0.68 1.44
N LYS A 531 0.07 0.31 1.39
CA LYS A 531 1.02 0.77 0.36
C LYS A 531 0.70 0.28 -1.06
N THR A 532 -0.16 -0.73 -1.22
CA THR A 532 -0.57 -1.30 -2.53
C THR A 532 -1.90 -0.76 -3.02
N LEU A 533 -2.52 0.12 -2.26
CA LEU A 533 -3.79 0.75 -2.63
C LEU A 533 -3.56 1.89 -3.62
N SER A 534 -4.47 2.05 -4.57
CA SER A 534 -4.53 3.25 -5.39
C SER A 534 -4.94 4.47 -4.55
N GLY A 535 -4.72 5.68 -5.08
CA GLY A 535 -5.13 6.94 -4.43
C GLY A 535 -6.63 6.94 -4.12
N GLY A 536 -7.47 6.57 -5.09
CA GLY A 536 -8.93 6.50 -4.92
C GLY A 536 -9.38 5.42 -3.94
N GLU A 537 -8.75 4.22 -3.93
CA GLU A 537 -9.04 3.17 -2.93
C GLU A 537 -8.75 3.66 -1.51
N SER A 538 -7.58 4.29 -1.30
CA SER A 538 -7.18 4.84 0.00
C SER A 538 -8.13 5.93 0.48
N GLN A 539 -8.58 6.81 -0.41
CA GLN A 539 -9.52 7.87 -0.12
C GLN A 539 -10.90 7.32 0.27
N ARG A 540 -11.42 6.34 -0.48
CA ARG A 540 -12.70 5.69 -0.16
C ARG A 540 -12.68 4.92 1.16
N ILE A 541 -11.55 4.27 1.50
CA ILE A 541 -11.37 3.66 2.84
C ILE A 541 -11.49 4.72 3.93
N ARG A 542 -10.86 5.88 3.78
CA ARG A 542 -10.99 6.99 4.74
C ARG A 542 -12.43 7.50 4.82
N LEU A 543 -13.09 7.65 3.67
CA LEU A 543 -14.49 8.06 3.62
C LEU A 543 -15.38 7.07 4.38
N ALA A 544 -15.24 5.77 4.14
CA ALA A 544 -15.97 4.72 4.85
C ALA A 544 -15.73 4.77 6.37
N THR A 545 -14.47 5.01 6.79
CA THR A 545 -14.12 5.15 8.21
C THR A 545 -14.78 6.38 8.83
N GLN A 546 -14.85 7.50 8.11
CA GLN A 546 -15.51 8.73 8.60
C GLN A 546 -17.02 8.58 8.69
N ILE A 547 -17.67 7.93 7.71
CA ILE A 547 -19.10 7.59 7.79
C ILE A 547 -19.34 6.70 9.02
N GLY A 548 -18.49 5.72 9.25
CA GLY A 548 -18.57 4.82 10.41
C GLY A 548 -18.37 5.49 11.78
N SER A 549 -17.70 6.65 11.82
CA SER A 549 -17.55 7.41 13.06
C SER A 549 -18.84 8.08 13.54
N GLN A 550 -19.83 8.23 12.67
CA GLN A 550 -21.12 8.88 12.92
C GLN A 550 -21.00 10.30 13.54
N LEU A 551 -19.91 10.98 13.26
CA LEU A 551 -19.72 12.38 13.71
C LEU A 551 -20.72 13.29 13.03
N GLN A 552 -21.24 14.25 13.79
CA GLN A 552 -22.21 15.26 13.34
C GLN A 552 -21.67 16.68 13.48
N GLY A 553 -22.18 17.59 12.67
CA GLY A 553 -21.77 19.00 12.73
C GLY A 553 -20.35 19.25 12.19
N ILE A 554 -19.82 18.35 11.38
CA ILE A 554 -18.49 18.43 10.76
C ILE A 554 -18.62 18.98 9.33
N THR A 555 -17.60 19.72 8.89
CA THR A 555 -17.42 20.07 7.48
C THR A 555 -16.39 19.14 6.85
N TYR A 556 -16.84 18.22 6.01
CA TYR A 556 -15.96 17.32 5.23
C TYR A 556 -15.58 17.98 3.92
N ILE A 557 -14.29 17.95 3.58
CA ILE A 557 -13.78 18.44 2.30
C ILE A 557 -13.09 17.28 1.58
N LEU A 558 -13.59 16.92 0.40
CA LEU A 558 -13.10 15.78 -0.40
C LEU A 558 -12.51 16.28 -1.74
N ASP A 559 -11.40 15.69 -2.14
CA ASP A 559 -10.72 15.98 -3.41
C ASP A 559 -10.97 14.84 -4.40
N GLU A 560 -11.82 15.10 -5.41
CA GLU A 560 -12.11 14.17 -6.51
C GLU A 560 -12.35 12.71 -6.08
N PRO A 561 -13.36 12.44 -5.23
CA PRO A 561 -13.58 11.09 -4.69
C PRO A 561 -14.03 10.05 -5.74
N SER A 562 -14.43 10.46 -6.95
CA SER A 562 -14.81 9.58 -8.07
C SER A 562 -13.61 8.94 -8.80
N ILE A 563 -12.37 9.33 -8.47
CA ILE A 563 -11.16 8.85 -9.16
C ILE A 563 -11.05 7.33 -9.15
N GLY A 564 -10.76 6.76 -10.33
CA GLY A 564 -10.56 5.33 -10.53
C GLY A 564 -11.85 4.52 -10.36
N LEU A 565 -13.01 5.17 -10.30
CA LEU A 565 -14.31 4.50 -10.29
C LEU A 565 -14.83 4.28 -11.72
N HIS A 566 -15.40 3.11 -11.91
CA HIS A 566 -16.25 2.87 -13.05
C HIS A 566 -17.62 3.57 -12.84
N GLN A 567 -18.26 4.03 -13.92
CA GLN A 567 -19.54 4.76 -13.86
C GLN A 567 -20.61 4.03 -13.02
N ARG A 568 -20.63 2.70 -13.07
CA ARG A 568 -21.50 1.87 -12.22
C ARG A 568 -21.36 2.13 -10.74
N ASP A 569 -20.13 2.39 -10.28
CA ASP A 569 -19.84 2.51 -8.86
C ASP A 569 -20.02 3.95 -8.35
N ASN A 570 -20.17 4.96 -9.27
CA ASN A 570 -20.41 6.36 -8.90
C ASN A 570 -21.69 6.56 -8.10
N HIS A 571 -22.77 5.83 -8.43
CA HIS A 571 -24.02 5.93 -7.67
C HIS A 571 -23.86 5.56 -6.19
N ARG A 572 -23.08 4.51 -5.88
CA ARG A 572 -22.77 4.13 -4.50
C ARG A 572 -22.02 5.22 -3.76
N LEU A 573 -21.05 5.83 -4.41
CA LEU A 573 -20.31 6.96 -3.83
C LEU A 573 -21.23 8.16 -3.57
N ILE A 574 -22.13 8.51 -4.53
CA ILE A 574 -23.11 9.58 -4.37
C ILE A 574 -24.02 9.31 -3.15
N ASP A 575 -24.51 8.09 -3.01
CA ASP A 575 -25.35 7.70 -1.88
C ASP A 575 -24.58 7.78 -0.55
N ALA A 576 -23.32 7.37 -0.53
CA ALA A 576 -22.44 7.49 0.64
C ALA A 576 -22.21 8.96 1.06
N LEU A 577 -21.98 9.86 0.08
CA LEU A 577 -21.84 11.30 0.33
C LEU A 577 -23.16 11.92 0.83
N LYS A 578 -24.30 11.52 0.28
CA LYS A 578 -25.61 11.94 0.77
C LYS A 578 -25.90 11.45 2.18
N ASN A 579 -25.55 10.20 2.48
CA ASN A 579 -25.68 9.65 3.83
C ASN A 579 -24.81 10.45 4.83
N LEU A 580 -23.57 10.79 4.46
CA LEU A 580 -22.70 11.61 5.29
C LEU A 580 -23.30 13.02 5.56
N ARG A 581 -23.96 13.63 4.57
CA ARG A 581 -24.70 14.86 4.70
C ARG A 581 -25.92 14.68 5.63
N ASP A 582 -26.70 13.63 5.42
CA ASP A 582 -28.00 13.40 6.09
C ASP A 582 -27.83 13.10 7.59
N ILE A 583 -26.66 12.66 8.02
CA ILE A 583 -26.28 12.54 9.45
C ILE A 583 -26.17 13.94 10.11
N GLY A 584 -26.13 15.03 9.33
CA GLY A 584 -26.03 16.42 9.83
C GLY A 584 -24.67 17.08 9.60
N ASN A 585 -23.99 16.71 8.51
CA ASN A 585 -22.68 17.25 8.13
C ASN A 585 -22.76 18.11 6.86
N SER A 586 -21.84 19.04 6.73
CA SER A 586 -21.58 19.77 5.49
C SER A 586 -20.55 19.00 4.66
N VAL A 587 -20.87 18.70 3.41
CA VAL A 587 -19.98 17.90 2.53
C VAL A 587 -19.59 18.77 1.33
N LEU A 588 -18.33 19.22 1.29
CA LEU A 588 -17.75 19.99 0.20
C LEU A 588 -16.89 19.06 -0.66
N VAL A 589 -17.17 18.99 -1.95
CA VAL A 589 -16.48 18.07 -2.87
C VAL A 589 -15.92 18.88 -4.03
N VAL A 590 -14.62 18.79 -4.26
CA VAL A 590 -14.00 19.26 -5.52
C VAL A 590 -14.18 18.15 -6.54
N GLU A 591 -14.92 18.39 -7.62
CA GLU A 591 -15.29 17.34 -8.56
C GLU A 591 -15.49 17.78 -10.01
N HIS A 592 -15.29 16.81 -10.92
CA HIS A 592 -15.48 16.95 -12.36
C HIS A 592 -16.47 15.93 -12.95
N ASP A 593 -16.89 14.94 -12.15
CA ASP A 593 -17.86 13.92 -12.61
C ASP A 593 -19.27 14.52 -12.77
N LYS A 594 -19.87 14.23 -13.92
CA LYS A 594 -21.19 14.77 -14.30
C LYS A 594 -22.30 14.35 -13.32
N ASP A 595 -22.31 13.09 -12.90
CA ASP A 595 -23.39 12.53 -12.08
C ASP A 595 -23.30 13.08 -10.64
N ILE A 596 -22.09 13.27 -10.10
CA ILE A 596 -21.88 13.90 -8.79
C ILE A 596 -22.30 15.37 -8.84
N MET A 597 -21.89 16.12 -9.88
CA MET A 597 -22.28 17.53 -10.05
C MET A 597 -23.81 17.70 -10.12
N LEU A 598 -24.49 16.84 -10.88
CA LEU A 598 -25.95 16.89 -11.02
C LEU A 598 -26.71 16.43 -9.76
N SER A 599 -26.06 15.62 -8.91
CA SER A 599 -26.62 15.11 -7.66
C SER A 599 -26.39 16.03 -6.47
N ALA A 600 -25.62 17.11 -6.63
CA ALA A 600 -25.32 18.09 -5.57
C ALA A 600 -26.57 18.90 -5.17
N ASP A 601 -26.61 19.31 -3.90
CA ASP A 601 -27.59 20.30 -3.42
C ASP A 601 -27.23 21.72 -3.87
N HIS A 602 -25.92 21.99 -3.99
CA HIS A 602 -25.39 23.30 -4.39
C HIS A 602 -24.13 23.11 -5.23
N LEU A 603 -24.01 23.80 -6.34
CA LEU A 603 -22.88 23.76 -7.25
C LEU A 603 -22.20 25.14 -7.29
N ILE A 604 -20.87 25.14 -7.25
CA ILE A 604 -20.04 26.34 -7.34
C ILE A 604 -19.08 26.14 -8.52
N ASP A 605 -19.17 26.94 -9.54
CA ASP A 605 -18.32 26.91 -10.73
C ASP A 605 -17.28 28.05 -10.66
N ILE A 606 -15.99 27.66 -10.63
CA ILE A 606 -14.85 28.59 -10.54
C ILE A 606 -14.14 28.67 -11.89
N GLY A 607 -13.95 29.87 -12.37
CA GLY A 607 -13.39 30.15 -13.68
C GLY A 607 -13.02 31.61 -13.90
N PRO A 608 -13.22 32.12 -15.13
CA PRO A 608 -13.68 31.44 -16.35
C PRO A 608 -12.62 30.54 -17.02
N ARG A 609 -11.34 30.73 -16.69
CA ARG A 609 -10.18 29.98 -17.20
C ARG A 609 -9.22 29.60 -16.08
N ALA A 610 -8.05 29.07 -16.44
CA ALA A 610 -7.01 28.66 -15.51
C ALA A 610 -6.06 29.82 -15.13
N GLY A 611 -5.29 29.64 -14.05
CA GLY A 611 -4.23 30.56 -13.61
C GLY A 611 -4.69 31.99 -13.40
N HIS A 612 -3.98 32.96 -13.94
CA HIS A 612 -4.31 34.40 -13.82
C HIS A 612 -5.64 34.78 -14.46
N HIS A 613 -6.16 33.98 -15.36
CA HIS A 613 -7.45 34.20 -16.00
C HIS A 613 -8.63 33.53 -15.25
N GLY A 614 -8.32 32.77 -14.20
CA GLY A 614 -9.27 32.10 -13.29
C GLY A 614 -9.52 32.86 -12.00
N GLY A 615 -9.90 32.15 -10.96
CA GLY A 615 -10.03 32.65 -9.59
C GLY A 615 -11.29 33.48 -9.31
N GLN A 616 -12.35 33.35 -10.11
CA GLN A 616 -13.63 34.05 -9.94
C GLN A 616 -14.77 33.02 -9.83
N ILE A 617 -15.82 33.37 -9.08
CA ILE A 617 -17.07 32.61 -9.09
C ILE A 617 -17.80 32.93 -10.38
N VAL A 618 -17.91 31.97 -11.28
CA VAL A 618 -18.61 32.11 -12.57
C VAL A 618 -20.10 31.88 -12.39
N ALA A 619 -20.45 30.87 -11.58
CA ALA A 619 -21.83 30.55 -11.26
C ALA A 619 -21.93 29.84 -9.91
N GLN A 620 -23.04 30.03 -9.20
CA GLN A 620 -23.36 29.28 -7.98
C GLN A 620 -24.86 29.08 -7.81
N GLY A 621 -25.29 27.99 -7.23
CA GLY A 621 -26.68 27.69 -6.96
C GLY A 621 -27.06 26.23 -7.17
N PHE A 622 -28.34 25.95 -7.33
CA PHE A 622 -28.82 24.60 -7.63
C PHE A 622 -28.37 24.16 -9.03
N PRO A 623 -27.94 22.87 -9.20
CA PRO A 623 -27.53 22.38 -10.52
C PRO A 623 -28.52 22.70 -11.66
N SER A 624 -29.82 22.54 -11.43
CA SER A 624 -30.88 22.82 -12.41
C SER A 624 -30.93 24.29 -12.87
N ALA A 625 -30.52 25.22 -12.03
CA ALA A 625 -30.43 26.64 -12.38
C ALA A 625 -29.15 26.92 -13.20
N LEU A 626 -28.03 26.30 -12.83
CA LEU A 626 -26.75 26.49 -13.53
C LEU A 626 -26.77 25.91 -14.95
N LEU A 627 -27.52 24.84 -15.22
CA LEU A 627 -27.67 24.26 -16.58
C LEU A 627 -28.21 25.27 -17.60
N LYS A 628 -28.87 26.33 -17.16
CA LYS A 628 -29.43 27.38 -18.03
C LYS A 628 -28.44 28.51 -18.33
N LEU A 629 -27.32 28.58 -17.62
CA LEU A 629 -26.31 29.62 -17.81
C LEU A 629 -25.39 29.32 -18.99
N ASP A 630 -24.76 30.34 -19.53
CA ASP A 630 -23.82 30.23 -20.63
C ASP A 630 -22.37 30.16 -20.08
N THR A 631 -22.07 29.08 -19.37
CA THR A 631 -20.71 28.79 -18.89
C THR A 631 -20.17 27.55 -19.60
N LEU A 632 -18.85 27.35 -19.59
CA LEU A 632 -18.23 26.18 -20.16
C LEU A 632 -18.75 24.90 -19.48
N THR A 633 -18.75 24.85 -18.16
CA THR A 633 -19.23 23.71 -17.36
C THR A 633 -20.69 23.40 -17.71
N SER A 634 -21.56 24.42 -17.73
CA SER A 634 -22.98 24.25 -18.12
C SER A 634 -23.15 23.74 -19.54
N GLY A 635 -22.30 24.22 -20.48
CA GLY A 635 -22.32 23.76 -21.87
C GLY A 635 -22.07 22.26 -22.01
N TYR A 636 -21.15 21.68 -21.24
CA TYR A 636 -20.92 20.23 -21.22
C TYR A 636 -22.01 19.48 -20.45
N LEU A 637 -22.47 19.99 -19.33
CA LEU A 637 -23.51 19.34 -18.53
C LEU A 637 -24.85 19.22 -19.28
N ASN A 638 -25.27 20.26 -20.00
CA ASN A 638 -26.52 20.26 -20.75
C ASN A 638 -26.38 19.67 -22.18
N GLY A 639 -25.18 19.26 -22.58
CA GLY A 639 -24.90 18.62 -23.87
C GLY A 639 -24.79 19.58 -25.06
N ARG A 640 -24.74 20.91 -24.85
CA ARG A 640 -24.46 21.91 -25.87
C ARG A 640 -23.03 21.80 -26.40
N LEU A 641 -22.09 21.55 -25.51
CA LEU A 641 -20.71 21.18 -25.83
C LEU A 641 -20.55 19.67 -25.64
N LYS A 642 -19.85 19.01 -26.54
CA LYS A 642 -19.61 17.55 -26.51
C LYS A 642 -18.26 17.25 -27.14
N ILE A 643 -17.54 16.29 -26.59
CA ILE A 643 -16.35 15.69 -27.22
C ILE A 643 -16.85 14.90 -28.43
N ALA A 644 -16.35 15.24 -29.61
CA ALA A 644 -16.80 14.67 -30.89
C ALA A 644 -16.36 13.19 -31.03
N ILE A 645 -17.27 12.36 -31.53
CA ILE A 645 -16.97 10.97 -31.88
C ILE A 645 -16.33 10.97 -33.27
N PRO A 646 -15.20 10.27 -33.47
CA PRO A 646 -14.59 10.12 -34.79
C PRO A 646 -15.58 9.52 -35.81
N LYS A 647 -15.63 10.10 -37.01
CA LYS A 647 -16.51 9.58 -38.09
C LYS A 647 -16.06 8.20 -38.59
N GLU A 648 -14.75 7.98 -38.59
CA GLU A 648 -14.12 6.71 -39.00
C GLU A 648 -13.07 6.31 -37.96
N ARG A 649 -12.98 5.01 -37.65
CA ARG A 649 -11.98 4.45 -36.78
C ARG A 649 -10.71 4.15 -37.59
N ARG A 650 -9.53 4.37 -37.02
CA ARG A 650 -8.24 4.09 -37.68
C ARG A 650 -8.08 2.57 -37.90
N ASN A 651 -7.58 2.19 -39.06
CA ASN A 651 -7.28 0.79 -39.37
C ASN A 651 -6.00 0.29 -38.67
N GLY A 652 -5.11 1.22 -38.24
CA GLY A 652 -3.83 0.90 -37.66
C GLY A 652 -2.81 0.37 -38.66
N SER A 653 -1.71 -0.19 -38.18
CA SER A 653 -0.64 -0.74 -39.05
C SER A 653 -0.89 -2.16 -39.57
N GLY A 654 -1.99 -2.81 -39.19
CA GLY A 654 -2.25 -4.21 -39.44
C GLY A 654 -1.41 -5.21 -38.64
N LYS A 655 -0.53 -4.71 -37.76
CA LYS A 655 0.33 -5.50 -36.87
C LYS A 655 -0.27 -5.55 -35.48
N PHE A 656 0.04 -6.62 -34.74
CA PHE A 656 -0.47 -6.86 -33.41
C PHE A 656 0.63 -7.24 -32.44
N LEU A 657 0.49 -6.82 -31.21
CA LEU A 657 1.20 -7.39 -30.07
C LEU A 657 0.25 -8.42 -29.43
N GLU A 658 0.63 -9.69 -29.37
CA GLU A 658 -0.19 -10.76 -28.81
C GLU A 658 0.39 -11.22 -27.47
N LEU A 659 -0.36 -11.06 -26.38
CA LEU A 659 -0.05 -11.59 -25.06
C LEU A 659 -0.94 -12.79 -24.77
N LYS A 660 -0.36 -13.93 -24.37
CA LYS A 660 -1.10 -15.16 -24.07
C LYS A 660 -0.82 -15.67 -22.68
N GLY A 661 -1.89 -16.11 -22.03
CA GLY A 661 -1.83 -16.79 -20.75
C GLY A 661 -1.38 -15.92 -19.61
N ALA A 662 -1.74 -14.63 -19.63
CA ALA A 662 -1.45 -13.73 -18.50
C ALA A 662 -2.22 -14.21 -17.26
N LYS A 663 -1.46 -14.45 -16.17
CA LYS A 663 -1.96 -15.06 -14.95
C LYS A 663 -1.24 -14.46 -13.75
N GLY A 664 -1.80 -13.44 -13.20
CA GLY A 664 -1.25 -12.76 -12.03
C GLY A 664 -2.37 -12.12 -11.24
N ASN A 665 -2.24 -12.01 -9.94
CA ASN A 665 -3.29 -11.52 -9.06
C ASN A 665 -4.64 -12.20 -9.37
N ASN A 666 -5.62 -11.43 -9.86
CA ASN A 666 -6.94 -11.96 -10.22
C ASN A 666 -7.09 -12.37 -11.69
N LEU A 667 -6.06 -12.24 -12.54
CA LEU A 667 -6.17 -12.61 -13.96
C LEU A 667 -6.37 -14.11 -14.15
N GLN A 668 -7.33 -14.48 -14.98
CA GLN A 668 -7.74 -15.88 -15.22
C GLN A 668 -7.24 -16.39 -16.56
N ASN A 669 -5.90 -16.52 -16.75
CA ASN A 669 -5.26 -17.03 -17.96
C ASN A 669 -5.71 -16.25 -19.22
N VAL A 670 -5.49 -14.95 -19.20
CA VAL A 670 -5.98 -14.00 -20.21
C VAL A 670 -5.12 -14.06 -21.47
N ASP A 671 -5.79 -14.16 -22.61
CA ASP A 671 -5.23 -13.97 -23.95
C ASP A 671 -5.78 -12.70 -24.55
N THR A 672 -4.92 -11.81 -25.09
CA THR A 672 -5.33 -10.53 -25.65
C THR A 672 -4.41 -10.07 -26.78
N LYS A 673 -4.97 -9.22 -27.68
CA LYS A 673 -4.26 -8.64 -28.82
C LYS A 673 -4.35 -7.12 -28.79
N PHE A 674 -3.20 -6.48 -28.87
CA PHE A 674 -3.10 -5.02 -28.96
C PHE A 674 -2.76 -4.62 -30.41
N PRO A 675 -3.71 -4.03 -31.16
CA PRO A 675 -3.45 -3.57 -32.53
C PRO A 675 -2.53 -2.34 -32.53
N LEU A 676 -1.44 -2.40 -33.30
CA LEU A 676 -0.46 -1.31 -33.37
C LEU A 676 -0.90 -0.18 -34.29
N GLY A 677 -0.49 1.07 -33.96
CA GLY A 677 -0.88 2.27 -34.69
C GLY A 677 -2.33 2.69 -34.46
N LYS A 678 -2.88 2.38 -33.28
CA LYS A 678 -4.25 2.73 -32.85
C LYS A 678 -4.28 3.40 -31.50
N PHE A 679 -5.39 4.09 -31.23
CA PHE A 679 -5.77 4.55 -29.89
C PHE A 679 -6.55 3.43 -29.19
N ILE A 680 -5.90 2.74 -28.24
CA ILE A 680 -6.42 1.58 -27.54
C ILE A 680 -6.86 2.02 -26.13
N VAL A 681 -8.07 1.66 -25.71
CA VAL A 681 -8.55 1.88 -24.36
C VAL A 681 -8.79 0.55 -23.66
N VAL A 682 -8.18 0.39 -22.48
CA VAL A 682 -8.43 -0.73 -21.57
C VAL A 682 -9.35 -0.27 -20.47
N THR A 683 -10.54 -0.86 -20.42
CA THR A 683 -11.60 -0.46 -19.48
C THR A 683 -12.16 -1.64 -18.68
N GLY A 684 -13.16 -1.41 -17.87
CA GLY A 684 -13.82 -2.40 -17.02
C GLY A 684 -13.96 -1.91 -15.58
N VAL A 685 -14.75 -2.61 -14.77
CA VAL A 685 -15.04 -2.22 -13.38
C VAL A 685 -13.77 -2.10 -12.53
N SER A 686 -13.86 -1.37 -11.40
CA SER A 686 -12.72 -1.23 -10.46
C SER A 686 -12.33 -2.61 -9.91
N GLY A 687 -11.01 -2.89 -9.86
CA GLY A 687 -10.49 -4.20 -9.43
C GLY A 687 -10.63 -5.34 -10.44
N SER A 688 -11.04 -5.09 -11.71
CA SER A 688 -11.19 -6.13 -12.74
C SER A 688 -9.87 -6.71 -13.27
N GLY A 689 -8.70 -6.13 -12.92
CA GLY A 689 -7.39 -6.62 -13.31
C GLY A 689 -6.68 -5.80 -14.39
N LYS A 690 -7.16 -4.59 -14.73
CA LYS A 690 -6.59 -3.71 -15.77
C LYS A 690 -5.10 -3.41 -15.53
N SER A 691 -4.77 -2.87 -14.34
CA SER A 691 -3.39 -2.51 -13.99
C SER A 691 -2.50 -3.77 -13.89
N THR A 692 -3.04 -4.89 -13.43
CA THR A 692 -2.33 -6.17 -13.42
C THR A 692 -1.96 -6.64 -14.83
N LEU A 693 -2.88 -6.52 -15.78
CA LEU A 693 -2.64 -6.89 -17.18
C LEU A 693 -1.61 -5.95 -17.84
N ILE A 694 -1.77 -4.64 -17.65
CA ILE A 694 -0.98 -3.64 -18.38
C ILE A 694 0.31 -3.28 -17.62
N ASN A 695 0.20 -2.79 -16.38
CA ASN A 695 1.35 -2.21 -15.66
C ASN A 695 2.26 -3.30 -15.06
N GLU A 696 1.67 -4.41 -14.58
CA GLU A 696 2.44 -5.47 -13.91
C GLU A 696 2.82 -6.63 -14.84
N THR A 697 2.16 -6.80 -16.00
CA THR A 697 2.46 -7.88 -16.95
C THR A 697 3.02 -7.33 -18.27
N LEU A 698 2.26 -6.51 -19.01
CA LEU A 698 2.64 -6.06 -20.36
C LEU A 698 3.83 -5.10 -20.35
N TYR A 699 3.77 -4.04 -19.54
CA TYR A 699 4.81 -3.01 -19.49
C TYR A 699 6.20 -3.56 -19.15
N PRO A 700 6.40 -4.42 -18.12
CA PRO A 700 7.70 -4.99 -17.84
C PRO A 700 8.27 -5.82 -19.00
N LEU A 701 7.43 -6.53 -19.76
CA LEU A 701 7.83 -7.29 -20.95
C LEU A 701 8.34 -6.36 -22.06
N LEU A 702 7.60 -5.30 -22.33
CA LEU A 702 7.99 -4.28 -23.33
C LEU A 702 9.27 -3.53 -22.89
N ALA A 703 9.37 -3.17 -21.62
CA ALA A 703 10.55 -2.50 -21.07
C ALA A 703 11.80 -3.40 -21.09
N LYS A 704 11.63 -4.70 -20.85
CA LYS A 704 12.71 -5.69 -20.98
C LYS A 704 13.19 -5.78 -22.42
N HIS A 705 12.28 -5.80 -23.40
CA HIS A 705 12.63 -5.85 -24.82
C HIS A 705 13.32 -4.56 -25.29
N ALA A 706 12.75 -3.39 -24.99
CA ALA A 706 13.23 -2.11 -25.51
C ALA A 706 14.49 -1.58 -24.81
N TYR A 707 14.66 -1.85 -23.50
CA TYR A 707 15.70 -1.22 -22.66
C TYR A 707 16.54 -2.22 -21.86
N GLY A 708 16.32 -3.53 -22.00
CA GLY A 708 16.96 -4.52 -21.13
C GLY A 708 16.57 -4.34 -19.65
N SER A 709 15.38 -3.76 -19.39
CA SER A 709 14.89 -3.52 -18.02
C SER A 709 14.81 -4.85 -17.25
N ARG A 710 15.14 -4.80 -15.95
CA ARG A 710 15.20 -5.97 -15.06
C ARG A 710 13.89 -6.21 -14.28
N GLY A 711 12.84 -5.41 -14.53
CA GLY A 711 11.53 -5.60 -13.90
C GLY A 711 10.96 -6.97 -14.28
N ALA A 712 10.56 -7.76 -13.27
CA ALA A 712 9.89 -9.03 -13.51
C ALA A 712 8.43 -8.78 -13.89
N ALA A 713 7.98 -9.40 -14.99
CA ALA A 713 6.56 -9.45 -15.34
C ALA A 713 5.87 -10.54 -14.50
N LEU A 714 4.58 -10.38 -14.25
CA LEU A 714 3.76 -11.43 -13.67
C LEU A 714 3.67 -12.64 -14.63
N GLU A 715 3.18 -13.78 -14.14
CA GLU A 715 3.13 -15.04 -14.89
C GLU A 715 2.35 -14.90 -16.20
N TYR A 716 2.96 -15.35 -17.30
CA TYR A 716 2.38 -15.38 -18.64
C TYR A 716 2.94 -16.55 -19.45
N LYS A 717 2.29 -16.95 -20.55
CA LYS A 717 2.78 -18.05 -21.42
C LYS A 717 3.70 -17.57 -22.53
N SER A 718 3.30 -16.57 -23.27
CA SER A 718 4.09 -16.04 -24.39
C SER A 718 3.63 -14.64 -24.80
N ILE A 719 4.57 -13.88 -25.41
CA ILE A 719 4.29 -12.61 -26.06
C ILE A 719 4.89 -12.64 -27.48
N LYS A 720 4.19 -12.07 -28.48
CA LYS A 720 4.62 -11.96 -29.87
C LYS A 720 4.40 -10.56 -30.40
N GLY A 721 5.19 -10.16 -31.39
CA GLY A 721 5.08 -8.84 -32.05
C GLY A 721 5.95 -7.75 -31.42
N LEU A 722 6.88 -8.11 -30.49
CA LEU A 722 7.80 -7.18 -29.84
C LEU A 722 8.73 -6.48 -30.86
N GLU A 723 9.07 -7.15 -31.95
CA GLU A 723 9.92 -6.64 -33.04
C GLU A 723 9.34 -5.42 -33.78
N HIS A 724 8.08 -5.12 -33.56
CA HIS A 724 7.39 -3.98 -34.16
C HIS A 724 7.49 -2.71 -33.32
N ILE A 725 8.01 -2.82 -32.11
CA ILE A 725 8.09 -1.74 -31.11
C ILE A 725 9.58 -1.46 -30.84
N ASP A 726 9.99 -0.21 -30.98
CA ASP A 726 11.36 0.23 -30.70
C ASP A 726 11.49 0.95 -29.35
N LYS A 727 10.40 1.48 -28.84
CA LYS A 727 10.36 2.26 -27.60
C LYS A 727 9.04 2.06 -26.87
N VAL A 728 9.07 1.93 -25.54
CA VAL A 728 7.89 1.96 -24.68
C VAL A 728 7.99 3.12 -23.70
N ILE A 729 6.87 3.80 -23.46
CA ILE A 729 6.81 4.94 -22.52
C ILE A 729 5.61 4.74 -21.63
N GLU A 730 5.87 4.58 -20.33
CA GLU A 730 4.85 4.60 -19.31
C GLU A 730 4.69 6.01 -18.74
N ILE A 731 3.46 6.49 -18.69
CA ILE A 731 3.09 7.80 -18.14
C ILE A 731 2.07 7.56 -17.02
N ASP A 732 2.57 7.44 -15.81
CA ASP A 732 1.82 7.24 -14.60
C ASP A 732 1.59 8.54 -13.81
N GLN A 733 0.75 8.51 -12.79
CA GLN A 733 0.44 9.65 -11.92
C GLN A 733 1.52 9.94 -10.85
N SER A 734 2.63 9.22 -10.84
CA SER A 734 3.69 9.45 -9.85
C SER A 734 4.31 10.84 -10.02
N PRO A 735 4.74 11.49 -8.92
CA PRO A 735 5.37 12.81 -8.99
C PRO A 735 6.60 12.83 -9.91
N ILE A 736 6.84 13.95 -10.60
CA ILE A 736 8.05 14.16 -11.45
C ILE A 736 9.36 14.26 -10.63
N GLY A 737 9.27 14.21 -9.32
CA GLY A 737 10.39 14.16 -8.39
C GLY A 737 9.92 14.19 -6.93
N ARG A 738 10.77 13.71 -6.04
CA ARG A 738 10.46 13.55 -4.61
C ARG A 738 10.89 14.73 -3.73
N THR A 739 11.54 15.73 -4.30
CA THR A 739 12.10 16.86 -3.55
C THR A 739 11.57 18.20 -4.08
N PRO A 740 11.51 19.24 -3.24
CA PRO A 740 11.14 20.59 -3.65
C PRO A 740 12.03 21.19 -4.75
N ARG A 741 13.21 20.60 -5.02
CA ARG A 741 14.12 21.01 -6.09
C ARG A 741 13.69 20.52 -7.47
N SER A 742 12.89 19.48 -7.54
CA SER A 742 12.33 19.00 -8.80
C SER A 742 11.18 19.92 -9.25
N ASN A 743 11.18 20.30 -10.52
CA ASN A 743 10.16 21.18 -11.11
C ASN A 743 10.01 20.89 -12.63
N PRO A 744 8.95 21.41 -13.29
CA PRO A 744 8.72 21.21 -14.71
C PRO A 744 9.93 21.60 -15.59
N ALA A 745 10.59 22.74 -15.31
CA ALA A 745 11.74 23.20 -16.10
C ALA A 745 12.93 22.24 -16.06
N THR A 746 13.19 21.63 -14.90
CA THR A 746 14.27 20.64 -14.75
C THR A 746 13.89 19.29 -15.36
N TYR A 747 12.66 18.85 -15.18
CA TYR A 747 12.18 17.57 -15.69
C TYR A 747 12.14 17.54 -17.23
N CYS A 748 11.59 18.57 -17.85
CA CYS A 748 11.57 18.72 -19.32
C CYS A 748 12.94 19.09 -19.92
N GLY A 749 13.95 19.34 -19.10
CA GLY A 749 15.34 19.55 -19.52
C GLY A 749 15.68 20.92 -20.14
N PHE A 750 14.72 21.84 -20.24
CA PHE A 750 14.98 23.18 -20.78
C PHE A 750 15.62 24.15 -19.78
N PHE A 751 15.63 23.80 -18.48
CA PHE A 751 16.30 24.63 -17.48
C PHE A 751 17.81 24.73 -17.72
N THR A 752 18.44 23.70 -18.28
CA THR A 752 19.85 23.73 -18.67
C THR A 752 20.09 24.79 -19.77
N ASP A 753 19.16 24.87 -20.73
CA ASP A 753 19.22 25.87 -21.81
C ASP A 753 19.03 27.29 -21.25
N ILE A 754 18.12 27.49 -20.30
CA ILE A 754 17.91 28.76 -19.60
C ILE A 754 19.17 29.18 -18.84
N ARG A 755 19.83 28.28 -18.11
CA ARG A 755 21.07 28.57 -17.39
C ARG A 755 22.19 28.97 -18.32
N THR A 756 22.29 28.31 -19.48
CA THR A 756 23.28 28.66 -20.53
C THR A 756 23.01 30.04 -21.11
N LEU A 757 21.72 30.36 -21.33
CA LEU A 757 21.32 31.69 -21.79
C LEU A 757 21.73 32.78 -20.78
N PHE A 758 21.48 32.58 -19.48
CA PHE A 758 21.86 33.53 -18.43
C PHE A 758 23.38 33.67 -18.30
N ALA A 759 24.15 32.60 -18.48
CA ALA A 759 25.60 32.64 -18.51
C ALA A 759 26.14 33.41 -19.76
N SER A 760 25.36 33.54 -20.82
CA SER A 760 25.73 34.27 -22.03
C SER A 760 25.51 35.79 -21.93
N VAL A 761 24.77 36.27 -20.92
CA VAL A 761 24.52 37.69 -20.68
C VAL A 761 25.85 38.42 -20.41
N PRO A 762 26.07 39.63 -20.96
CA PRO A 762 27.35 40.38 -20.82
C PRO A 762 27.79 40.55 -19.37
N GLU A 763 26.90 40.89 -18.46
CA GLU A 763 27.17 41.06 -17.03
C GLU A 763 27.62 39.74 -16.36
N ALA A 764 27.03 38.59 -16.72
CA ALA A 764 27.45 37.29 -16.23
C ALA A 764 28.88 36.94 -16.71
N LYS A 765 29.19 37.26 -17.96
CA LYS A 765 30.55 37.06 -18.54
C LYS A 765 31.57 37.92 -17.83
N ILE A 766 31.28 39.20 -17.57
CA ILE A 766 32.17 40.13 -16.86
C ILE A 766 32.48 39.59 -15.46
N ARG A 767 31.50 39.00 -14.78
CA ARG A 767 31.66 38.41 -13.42
C ARG A 767 32.24 36.99 -13.46
N GLY A 768 32.51 36.43 -14.63
CA GLY A 768 33.01 35.05 -14.78
C GLY A 768 32.00 33.96 -14.37
N TYR A 769 30.70 34.24 -14.48
CA TYR A 769 29.66 33.32 -14.10
C TYR A 769 29.38 32.31 -15.19
N THR A 770 29.55 31.02 -14.84
CA THR A 770 29.23 29.90 -15.73
C THR A 770 27.79 29.44 -15.53
N ALA A 771 27.28 28.55 -16.39
CA ALA A 771 25.93 27.96 -16.25
C ALA A 771 25.70 27.25 -14.89
N GLY A 772 26.78 26.80 -14.23
CA GLY A 772 26.72 26.23 -12.85
C GLY A 772 26.27 27.25 -11.81
N ARG A 773 26.62 28.53 -11.94
CA ARG A 773 26.20 29.60 -11.03
C ARG A 773 24.67 29.75 -10.97
N PHE A 774 24.01 29.53 -12.10
CA PHE A 774 22.56 29.63 -12.24
C PHE A 774 21.81 28.32 -11.92
N SER A 775 22.50 27.35 -11.29
CA SER A 775 21.88 26.11 -10.79
C SER A 775 21.60 26.21 -9.30
N PHE A 776 20.34 26.00 -8.91
CA PHE A 776 19.96 25.91 -7.49
C PHE A 776 20.46 24.61 -6.82
N ASN A 777 21.05 23.66 -7.56
CA ASN A 777 21.66 22.45 -7.00
C ASN A 777 23.15 22.63 -6.68
N VAL A 778 23.81 23.71 -7.15
CA VAL A 778 25.25 23.95 -6.99
C VAL A 778 25.49 25.04 -5.94
N LYS A 779 26.40 24.79 -5.00
CA LYS A 779 26.71 25.70 -3.86
C LYS A 779 27.01 27.15 -4.28
N SER A 780 27.64 27.37 -5.44
CA SER A 780 28.10 28.71 -5.85
C SER A 780 26.99 29.73 -6.07
N GLY A 781 25.77 29.30 -6.44
CA GLY A 781 24.66 30.19 -6.78
C GLY A 781 23.41 30.05 -5.94
N ARG A 782 23.28 28.97 -5.18
CA ARG A 782 22.09 28.67 -4.38
C ARG A 782 22.03 29.43 -3.05
N CYS A 783 20.85 29.59 -2.49
CA CYS A 783 20.67 30.01 -1.11
C CYS A 783 21.24 28.94 -0.14
N ASP A 784 22.09 29.37 0.81
CA ASP A 784 22.76 28.44 1.74
C ASP A 784 21.80 27.87 2.79
N VAL A 785 20.72 28.60 3.14
CA VAL A 785 19.78 28.21 4.19
C VAL A 785 18.84 27.10 3.72
N CYS A 786 18.17 27.26 2.56
CA CYS A 786 17.28 26.24 1.99
C CYS A 786 17.98 25.32 1.00
N GLU A 787 19.28 25.51 0.83
CA GLU A 787 20.10 24.75 -0.12
C GLU A 787 19.54 24.67 -1.54
N GLY A 788 18.84 25.72 -1.99
CA GLY A 788 18.19 25.80 -3.30
C GLY A 788 16.80 25.18 -3.39
N GLY A 789 16.26 24.67 -2.29
CA GLY A 789 14.89 24.15 -2.23
C GLY A 789 13.81 25.24 -2.33
N GLY A 790 14.13 26.47 -1.88
CA GLY A 790 13.17 27.57 -1.76
C GLY A 790 12.25 27.45 -0.55
N MET A 791 12.08 26.25 -0.04
CA MET A 791 11.22 25.92 1.11
C MET A 791 12.00 25.13 2.16
N ARG A 792 11.55 25.17 3.40
CA ARG A 792 11.95 24.28 4.49
C ARG A 792 10.84 23.28 4.74
N VAL A 793 11.20 22.04 4.95
CA VAL A 793 10.27 20.98 5.34
C VAL A 793 10.30 20.87 6.86
N ILE A 794 9.14 20.98 7.48
CA ILE A 794 8.95 20.70 8.90
C ILE A 794 8.28 19.34 8.96
N GLU A 795 9.07 18.31 9.30
CA GLU A 795 8.56 16.95 9.45
C GLU A 795 7.70 16.84 10.71
N MET A 796 6.48 16.37 10.53
CA MET A 796 5.52 16.17 11.61
C MET A 796 5.25 14.68 11.80
N ASN A 797 5.52 14.13 12.99
CA ASN A 797 5.44 12.69 13.27
C ASN A 797 4.04 12.06 13.04
N PHE A 798 2.96 12.84 13.14
CA PHE A 798 1.58 12.33 13.06
C PHE A 798 0.68 13.11 12.06
N LEU A 799 1.20 14.18 11.48
CA LEU A 799 0.51 15.04 10.51
C LEU A 799 1.31 15.10 9.21
N PRO A 800 0.72 15.52 8.09
CA PRO A 800 1.48 15.78 6.86
C PRO A 800 2.59 16.80 7.08
N ASP A 801 3.71 16.61 6.40
CA ASP A 801 4.84 17.55 6.44
C ASP A 801 4.40 18.95 6.00
N VAL A 802 4.84 19.98 6.72
CA VAL A 802 4.54 21.38 6.40
C VAL A 802 5.73 21.99 5.64
N TYR A 803 5.43 22.62 4.51
CA TYR A 803 6.38 23.32 3.65
C TYR A 803 6.29 24.80 3.88
N VAL A 804 7.32 25.43 4.45
CA VAL A 804 7.37 26.87 4.75
C VAL A 804 8.41 27.53 3.85
N HIS A 805 8.10 28.72 3.34
CA HIS A 805 9.05 29.50 2.53
C HIS A 805 10.34 29.80 3.29
N CYS A 806 11.48 29.73 2.60
CA CYS A 806 12.75 30.08 3.22
C CYS A 806 12.83 31.58 3.50
N GLU A 807 12.96 32.00 4.76
CA GLU A 807 13.02 33.39 5.21
C GLU A 807 14.16 34.17 4.57
N LYS A 808 15.34 33.55 4.32
CA LYS A 808 16.51 34.23 3.72
C LYS A 808 16.33 34.58 2.26
N CYS A 809 15.74 33.69 1.45
CA CYS A 809 15.58 33.93 0.01
C CYS A 809 14.13 34.16 -0.42
N ASN A 810 13.16 34.16 0.51
CA ASN A 810 11.72 34.32 0.24
C ASN A 810 11.24 33.45 -0.94
N GLY A 811 11.61 32.16 -0.94
CA GLY A 811 11.26 31.23 -1.99
C GLY A 811 12.12 31.27 -3.26
N LYS A 812 12.97 32.29 -3.45
CA LYS A 812 13.71 32.55 -4.70
C LYS A 812 14.86 31.56 -4.99
N ARG A 813 15.20 30.65 -4.08
CA ARG A 813 16.19 29.55 -4.25
C ARG A 813 17.65 29.97 -4.38
N TYR A 814 17.97 31.21 -4.77
CA TYR A 814 19.31 31.72 -5.08
C TYR A 814 19.83 32.71 -4.06
N ASN A 815 21.15 32.92 -4.08
CA ASN A 815 21.78 34.01 -3.36
C ASN A 815 21.60 35.34 -4.10
N ARG A 816 21.84 36.47 -3.41
CA ARG A 816 21.59 37.82 -3.90
C ARG A 816 22.40 38.14 -5.17
N GLU A 817 23.67 37.75 -5.20
CA GLU A 817 24.56 38.07 -6.33
C GLU A 817 24.09 37.37 -7.63
N THR A 818 23.54 36.14 -7.55
CA THR A 818 23.00 35.43 -8.72
C THR A 818 21.74 36.11 -9.25
N LEU A 819 20.91 36.65 -8.35
CA LEU A 819 19.67 37.34 -8.70
C LEU A 819 19.89 38.73 -9.35
N GLU A 820 21.07 39.32 -9.22
CA GLU A 820 21.41 40.57 -9.86
C GLU A 820 21.53 40.44 -11.38
N ILE A 821 21.91 39.26 -11.90
CA ILE A 821 21.99 39.00 -13.33
C ILE A 821 20.59 38.94 -13.95
N ARG A 822 20.37 39.76 -14.99
CA ARG A 822 19.04 39.87 -15.61
C ARG A 822 19.11 39.62 -17.12
N TYR A 823 18.15 38.89 -17.64
CA TYR A 823 17.87 38.73 -19.06
C TYR A 823 16.51 39.33 -19.38
N LYS A 824 16.44 40.30 -20.30
CA LYS A 824 15.23 41.11 -20.58
C LYS A 824 14.59 41.65 -19.30
N GLY A 825 15.39 42.13 -18.36
CA GLY A 825 14.91 42.69 -17.08
C GLY A 825 14.52 41.71 -16.00
N LYS A 826 14.50 40.39 -16.26
CA LYS A 826 14.10 39.32 -15.33
C LYS A 826 15.30 38.55 -14.78
N SER A 827 15.35 38.30 -13.50
CA SER A 827 16.33 37.38 -12.87
C SER A 827 15.96 35.91 -13.17
N ILE A 828 16.87 35.00 -12.85
CA ILE A 828 16.59 33.56 -13.05
C ILE A 828 15.48 33.05 -12.13
N ALA A 829 15.29 33.64 -10.95
CA ALA A 829 14.17 33.34 -10.06
C ALA A 829 12.85 33.84 -10.65
N ASP A 830 12.82 35.08 -11.16
CA ASP A 830 11.63 35.63 -11.82
C ASP A 830 11.19 34.77 -13.01
N VAL A 831 12.17 34.19 -13.76
CA VAL A 831 11.86 33.25 -14.85
C VAL A 831 11.27 31.93 -14.33
N LEU A 832 11.73 31.41 -13.20
CA LEU A 832 11.14 30.22 -12.60
C LEU A 832 9.73 30.48 -12.04
N GLU A 833 9.44 31.70 -11.64
CA GLU A 833 8.12 32.12 -11.17
C GLU A 833 7.13 32.42 -12.31
N MET A 834 7.60 32.59 -13.55
CA MET A 834 6.71 32.75 -14.71
C MET A 834 5.84 31.53 -14.92
N THR A 835 4.58 31.75 -15.28
CA THR A 835 3.73 30.70 -15.84
C THR A 835 4.25 30.22 -17.18
N VAL A 836 3.87 29.02 -17.60
CA VAL A 836 4.23 28.49 -18.91
C VAL A 836 3.75 29.43 -20.03
N GLU A 837 2.55 29.99 -19.92
CA GLU A 837 1.99 30.96 -20.88
C GLU A 837 2.87 32.21 -21.01
N GLU A 838 3.23 32.86 -19.90
CA GLU A 838 4.15 33.99 -19.86
C GLU A 838 5.54 33.64 -20.42
N ALA A 839 6.04 32.45 -20.10
CA ALA A 839 7.33 31.98 -20.54
C ALA A 839 7.35 31.69 -22.06
N VAL A 840 6.26 31.22 -22.66
CA VAL A 840 6.10 31.06 -24.10
C VAL A 840 6.29 32.39 -24.81
N GLU A 841 5.65 33.45 -24.31
CA GLU A 841 5.78 34.80 -24.85
C GLU A 841 7.23 35.36 -24.66
N PHE A 842 7.78 35.23 -23.45
CA PHE A 842 9.09 35.75 -23.07
C PHE A 842 10.22 35.12 -23.88
N PHE A 843 10.15 33.82 -24.17
CA PHE A 843 11.20 33.07 -24.91
C PHE A 843 10.88 32.92 -26.40
N GLN A 844 9.91 33.60 -26.97
CA GLN A 844 9.52 33.50 -28.37
C GLN A 844 10.70 33.64 -29.33
N GLN A 845 11.70 34.50 -29.01
CA GLN A 845 12.89 34.75 -29.80
C GLN A 845 14.06 33.74 -29.51
N VAL A 846 13.82 32.71 -28.69
CA VAL A 846 14.82 31.72 -28.32
C VAL A 846 14.31 30.32 -28.70
N PRO A 847 14.44 29.91 -29.98
CA PRO A 847 13.70 28.76 -30.53
C PRO A 847 13.90 27.44 -29.80
N TYR A 848 15.10 27.16 -29.25
CA TYR A 848 15.43 25.92 -28.58
C TYR A 848 14.80 25.82 -27.16
N ILE A 849 14.51 26.96 -26.51
CA ILE A 849 13.74 27.01 -25.24
C ILE A 849 12.26 27.05 -25.58
N TYR A 850 11.84 27.94 -26.51
CA TYR A 850 10.44 28.14 -26.92
C TYR A 850 9.76 26.84 -27.31
N ARG A 851 10.38 25.99 -28.15
CA ARG A 851 9.80 24.73 -28.62
C ARG A 851 9.45 23.79 -27.47
N LYS A 852 10.29 23.69 -26.41
CA LYS A 852 10.07 22.82 -25.28
C LYS A 852 8.97 23.34 -24.35
N ILE A 853 8.93 24.66 -24.11
CA ILE A 853 7.90 25.29 -23.27
C ILE A 853 6.54 25.26 -23.98
N LYS A 854 6.49 25.47 -25.30
CA LYS A 854 5.24 25.46 -26.08
C LYS A 854 4.50 24.13 -25.97
N VAL A 855 5.21 23.02 -25.89
CA VAL A 855 4.57 21.70 -25.68
C VAL A 855 3.88 21.59 -24.33
N LEU A 856 4.40 22.25 -23.27
CA LEU A 856 3.71 22.30 -21.96
C LEU A 856 2.37 23.07 -22.06
N GLU A 857 2.34 24.14 -22.84
CA GLU A 857 1.10 24.87 -23.09
C GLU A 857 0.10 24.03 -23.90
N GLU A 858 0.58 23.33 -24.96
CA GLU A 858 -0.25 22.46 -25.80
C GLU A 858 -0.92 21.30 -25.04
N VAL A 859 -0.32 20.80 -23.94
CA VAL A 859 -0.94 19.79 -23.07
C VAL A 859 -1.85 20.42 -21.98
N GLY A 860 -2.17 21.74 -22.10
CA GLY A 860 -3.09 22.42 -21.16
C GLY A 860 -2.43 22.82 -19.82
N LEU A 861 -1.11 22.95 -19.74
CA LEU A 861 -0.38 23.36 -18.54
C LEU A 861 0.10 24.82 -18.60
N GLY A 862 -0.61 25.71 -19.36
CA GLY A 862 -0.25 27.12 -19.49
C GLY A 862 -0.17 27.87 -18.14
N TYR A 863 -0.95 27.45 -17.17
CA TYR A 863 -1.12 28.10 -15.88
C TYR A 863 -0.06 27.74 -14.82
N ILE A 864 0.64 26.59 -14.92
CA ILE A 864 1.66 26.22 -13.93
C ILE A 864 2.91 27.09 -14.09
N THR A 865 3.66 27.30 -12.99
CA THR A 865 4.93 28.03 -13.07
C THR A 865 6.08 27.08 -13.46
N LEU A 866 7.10 27.60 -14.19
CA LEU A 866 8.24 26.79 -14.63
C LEU A 866 8.98 26.16 -13.45
N GLY A 867 9.07 26.87 -12.33
CA GLY A 867 9.75 26.46 -11.11
C GLY A 867 8.84 25.81 -10.06
N GLN A 868 7.57 25.51 -10.36
CA GLN A 868 6.63 24.88 -9.42
C GLN A 868 7.22 23.58 -8.87
N SER A 869 7.18 23.43 -7.55
CA SER A 869 7.73 22.23 -6.91
C SER A 869 6.96 20.97 -7.33
N ALA A 870 7.70 19.89 -7.62
CA ALA A 870 7.09 18.60 -7.97
C ALA A 870 6.11 18.06 -6.92
N VAL A 871 6.31 18.39 -5.64
CA VAL A 871 5.47 17.95 -4.53
C VAL A 871 4.13 18.71 -4.44
N THR A 872 4.01 19.87 -5.12
CA THR A 872 2.77 20.65 -5.15
C THR A 872 1.94 20.41 -6.42
N LEU A 873 2.47 19.66 -7.39
CA LEU A 873 1.72 19.28 -8.58
C LEU A 873 0.69 18.20 -8.24
N SER A 874 -0.50 18.29 -8.82
CA SER A 874 -1.47 17.20 -8.82
C SER A 874 -0.96 16.00 -9.65
N GLY A 875 -1.55 14.81 -9.44
CA GLY A 875 -1.18 13.62 -10.23
C GLY A 875 -1.36 13.83 -11.74
N GLY A 876 -2.47 14.45 -12.15
CA GLY A 876 -2.75 14.76 -13.56
C GLY A 876 -1.80 15.81 -14.15
N GLU A 877 -1.41 16.83 -13.38
CA GLU A 877 -0.39 17.80 -13.81
C GLU A 877 0.97 17.14 -14.00
N ALA A 878 1.41 16.31 -13.04
CA ALA A 878 2.67 15.57 -13.15
C ALA A 878 2.68 14.66 -14.38
N GLN A 879 1.58 13.99 -14.66
CA GLN A 879 1.40 13.13 -15.83
C GLN A 879 1.51 13.92 -17.14
N ARG A 880 0.84 15.08 -17.24
CA ARG A 880 0.92 15.96 -18.41
C ARG A 880 2.32 16.56 -18.61
N VAL A 881 3.07 16.87 -17.54
CA VAL A 881 4.50 17.26 -17.63
C VAL A 881 5.34 16.11 -18.20
N LYS A 882 5.09 14.86 -17.79
CA LYS A 882 5.78 13.68 -18.38
C LYS A 882 5.45 13.54 -19.86
N LEU A 883 4.17 13.65 -20.22
CA LEU A 883 3.71 13.59 -21.61
C LEU A 883 4.37 14.68 -22.46
N SER A 884 4.44 15.92 -21.98
CA SER A 884 5.07 17.04 -22.72
C SER A 884 6.55 16.79 -22.99
N THR A 885 7.26 16.15 -22.05
CA THR A 885 8.66 15.79 -22.21
C THR A 885 8.86 14.80 -23.36
N GLU A 886 8.00 13.80 -23.45
CA GLU A 886 8.07 12.80 -24.55
C GLU A 886 7.67 13.40 -25.89
N LEU A 887 6.63 14.24 -25.93
CA LEU A 887 6.22 14.97 -27.14
C LEU A 887 7.31 15.90 -27.70
N SER A 888 8.17 16.43 -26.84
CA SER A 888 9.29 17.32 -27.25
C SER A 888 10.45 16.55 -27.92
N LYS A 889 10.49 15.21 -27.78
CA LYS A 889 11.52 14.35 -28.37
C LYS A 889 11.19 13.98 -29.81
N ARG A 890 12.22 13.58 -30.56
CA ARG A 890 12.05 13.10 -31.96
C ARG A 890 11.35 11.74 -31.92
N ASP A 891 10.30 11.62 -32.73
CA ASP A 891 9.43 10.45 -32.80
C ASP A 891 9.90 9.48 -33.89
N THR A 892 9.75 8.18 -33.67
CA THR A 892 10.10 7.10 -34.64
C THR A 892 8.87 6.51 -35.32
N GLY A 893 7.64 6.79 -34.85
CA GLY A 893 6.41 6.20 -35.33
C GLY A 893 6.21 4.72 -34.92
N LYS A 894 7.05 4.17 -34.04
CA LYS A 894 6.96 2.81 -33.50
C LYS A 894 6.98 2.77 -31.99
N THR A 895 6.69 3.89 -31.36
CA THR A 895 6.66 3.98 -29.89
C THR A 895 5.31 3.47 -29.36
N PHE A 896 5.35 2.68 -28.28
CA PHE A 896 4.17 2.23 -27.55
C PHE A 896 4.01 3.04 -26.27
N TYR A 897 3.00 3.89 -26.21
CA TYR A 897 2.68 4.71 -25.04
C TYR A 897 1.66 3.99 -24.17
N ILE A 898 1.89 3.96 -22.86
CA ILE A 898 0.96 3.44 -21.85
C ILE A 898 0.65 4.58 -20.88
N LEU A 899 -0.63 4.93 -20.76
CA LEU A 899 -1.11 5.97 -19.85
C LEU A 899 -2.13 5.34 -18.87
N ASP A 900 -1.96 5.65 -17.59
CA ASP A 900 -2.86 5.17 -16.54
C ASP A 900 -3.74 6.31 -16.03
N GLU A 901 -5.06 6.21 -16.30
CA GLU A 901 -6.12 7.16 -15.93
C GLU A 901 -5.73 8.64 -16.19
N PRO A 902 -5.39 9.02 -17.44
CA PRO A 902 -4.86 10.36 -17.73
C PRO A 902 -5.90 11.47 -17.62
N THR A 903 -7.19 11.18 -17.48
CA THR A 903 -8.25 12.17 -17.30
C THR A 903 -8.51 12.57 -15.85
N THR A 904 -7.76 11.99 -14.91
CA THR A 904 -7.86 12.30 -13.49
C THR A 904 -7.67 13.79 -13.22
N GLY A 905 -8.63 14.42 -12.52
CA GLY A 905 -8.58 15.84 -12.17
C GLY A 905 -8.80 16.79 -13.35
N LEU A 906 -9.29 16.31 -14.48
CA LEU A 906 -9.52 17.12 -15.67
C LEU A 906 -10.99 17.50 -15.84
N HIS A 907 -11.22 18.79 -16.12
CA HIS A 907 -12.49 19.26 -16.64
C HIS A 907 -12.70 18.76 -18.08
N PHE A 908 -13.94 18.71 -18.57
CA PHE A 908 -14.29 18.25 -19.92
C PHE A 908 -13.49 18.94 -21.04
N GLU A 909 -13.21 20.23 -20.90
CA GLU A 909 -12.39 21.01 -21.85
C GLU A 909 -10.94 20.52 -21.86
N ASP A 910 -10.37 20.24 -20.69
CA ASP A 910 -9.02 19.71 -20.57
C ASP A 910 -8.90 18.30 -21.15
N ILE A 911 -9.98 17.47 -21.04
CA ILE A 911 -10.05 16.14 -21.67
C ILE A 911 -10.00 16.25 -23.20
N GLN A 912 -10.71 17.21 -23.79
CA GLN A 912 -10.67 17.45 -25.23
C GLN A 912 -9.23 17.79 -25.68
N HIS A 913 -8.52 18.69 -24.98
CA HIS A 913 -7.13 19.01 -25.28
C HIS A 913 -6.21 17.82 -25.17
N LEU A 914 -6.38 16.99 -24.13
CA LEU A 914 -5.61 15.76 -23.95
C LEU A 914 -5.83 14.78 -25.11
N LEU A 915 -7.09 14.56 -25.51
CA LEU A 915 -7.45 13.67 -26.62
C LEU A 915 -6.85 14.17 -27.95
N ASP A 916 -6.83 15.48 -28.20
CA ASP A 916 -6.20 16.05 -29.38
C ASP A 916 -4.69 15.76 -29.44
N VAL A 917 -4.01 15.82 -28.28
CA VAL A 917 -2.60 15.47 -28.16
C VAL A 917 -2.35 13.98 -28.39
N LEU A 918 -3.16 13.10 -27.76
CA LEU A 918 -3.03 11.64 -27.92
C LEU A 918 -3.32 11.21 -29.36
N ASN A 919 -4.31 11.80 -30.02
CA ASN A 919 -4.62 11.56 -31.43
C ASN A 919 -3.46 11.96 -32.33
N LYS A 920 -2.81 13.12 -32.09
CA LYS A 920 -1.60 13.52 -32.84
C LYS A 920 -0.47 12.50 -32.72
N LEU A 921 -0.30 11.83 -31.57
CA LEU A 921 0.70 10.76 -31.40
C LEU A 921 0.36 9.55 -32.26
N VAL A 922 -0.93 9.13 -32.26
CA VAL A 922 -1.39 7.99 -33.07
C VAL A 922 -1.26 8.29 -34.56
N ASP A 923 -1.61 9.51 -35.01
CA ASP A 923 -1.53 9.95 -36.41
C ASP A 923 -0.09 9.95 -36.94
N ARG A 924 0.91 10.01 -36.04
CA ARG A 924 2.34 9.84 -36.39
C ARG A 924 2.78 8.38 -36.49
N GLY A 925 1.86 7.41 -36.34
CA GLY A 925 2.13 5.97 -36.45
C GLY A 925 2.36 5.25 -35.11
N ASN A 926 2.38 5.95 -33.98
CA ASN A 926 2.57 5.35 -32.67
C ASN A 926 1.33 4.59 -32.18
N SER A 927 1.52 3.69 -31.25
CA SER A 927 0.43 3.04 -30.53
C SER A 927 0.23 3.71 -29.17
N VAL A 928 -1.00 4.08 -28.84
CA VAL A 928 -1.34 4.71 -27.55
C VAL A 928 -2.34 3.82 -26.85
N LEU A 929 -1.95 3.28 -25.70
CA LEU A 929 -2.81 2.49 -24.83
C LEU A 929 -3.12 3.31 -23.58
N VAL A 930 -4.39 3.42 -23.24
CA VAL A 930 -4.90 4.17 -22.09
C VAL A 930 -5.76 3.26 -21.24
N ILE A 931 -5.45 3.19 -19.94
CA ILE A 931 -6.36 2.59 -18.95
C ILE A 931 -7.34 3.68 -18.53
N GLU A 932 -8.65 3.49 -18.75
CA GLU A 932 -9.62 4.54 -18.48
C GLU A 932 -11.03 4.05 -18.12
N HIS A 933 -11.72 4.92 -17.36
CA HIS A 933 -13.12 4.75 -16.98
C HIS A 933 -14.03 5.85 -17.54
N ASN A 934 -13.44 6.94 -18.03
CA ASN A 934 -14.16 8.09 -18.55
C ASN A 934 -14.81 7.77 -19.90
N MET A 935 -16.14 7.87 -19.97
CA MET A 935 -16.91 7.55 -21.18
C MET A 935 -16.57 8.45 -22.37
N ASP A 936 -16.14 9.69 -22.13
CA ASP A 936 -15.73 10.61 -23.18
C ASP A 936 -14.44 10.18 -23.88
N VAL A 937 -13.55 9.49 -23.17
CA VAL A 937 -12.34 8.86 -23.74
C VAL A 937 -12.67 7.54 -24.41
N ILE A 938 -13.48 6.70 -23.75
CA ILE A 938 -13.86 5.37 -24.27
C ILE A 938 -14.57 5.48 -25.62
N LYS A 939 -15.49 6.44 -25.78
CA LYS A 939 -16.23 6.64 -27.04
C LYS A 939 -15.36 7.08 -28.22
N VAL A 940 -14.18 7.64 -27.99
CA VAL A 940 -13.24 8.14 -29.02
C VAL A 940 -12.20 7.06 -29.42
N ALA A 941 -12.07 5.98 -28.69
CA ALA A 941 -11.09 4.92 -28.92
C ALA A 941 -11.24 4.23 -30.29
N ASP A 942 -10.13 3.85 -30.92
CA ASP A 942 -10.12 3.01 -32.12
C ASP A 942 -10.33 1.52 -31.77
N HIS A 943 -9.93 1.11 -30.57
CA HIS A 943 -10.02 -0.25 -30.07
C HIS A 943 -10.21 -0.27 -28.57
N ILE A 944 -11.12 -1.10 -28.07
CA ILE A 944 -11.40 -1.27 -26.64
C ILE A 944 -11.09 -2.69 -26.23
N ILE A 945 -10.51 -2.84 -25.03
CA ILE A 945 -10.35 -4.10 -24.31
C ILE A 945 -11.08 -3.93 -22.98
N ASP A 946 -12.19 -4.65 -22.79
CA ASP A 946 -13.03 -4.56 -21.59
C ASP A 946 -12.82 -5.77 -20.68
N LEU A 947 -12.41 -5.53 -19.44
CA LEU A 947 -12.15 -6.54 -18.41
C LEU A 947 -13.29 -6.60 -17.39
N GLY A 948 -13.63 -7.80 -16.97
CA GLY A 948 -14.68 -8.00 -15.95
C GLY A 948 -14.98 -9.46 -15.69
N PRO A 949 -16.27 -9.79 -15.40
CA PRO A 949 -17.41 -8.88 -15.23
C PRO A 949 -17.40 -8.07 -13.94
N GLU A 950 -16.77 -8.59 -12.85
CA GLU A 950 -16.69 -7.96 -11.54
C GLU A 950 -15.24 -7.62 -11.15
N GLY A 951 -15.05 -7.05 -9.96
CA GLY A 951 -13.73 -6.88 -9.35
C GLY A 951 -13.26 -8.14 -8.59
N GLY A 952 -11.98 -8.20 -8.24
CA GLY A 952 -11.40 -9.30 -7.46
C GLY A 952 -11.53 -10.66 -8.13
N ASP A 953 -11.92 -11.69 -7.36
CA ASP A 953 -12.03 -13.09 -7.84
C ASP A 953 -13.11 -13.28 -8.93
N GLY A 954 -14.12 -12.42 -8.96
CA GLY A 954 -15.15 -12.38 -9.99
C GLY A 954 -14.71 -11.73 -11.29
N GLY A 955 -13.51 -11.12 -11.33
CA GLY A 955 -12.95 -10.43 -12.48
C GLY A 955 -11.90 -11.23 -13.24
N GLY A 956 -10.95 -10.53 -13.84
CA GLY A 956 -9.77 -11.11 -14.45
C GLY A 956 -10.00 -11.81 -15.79
N LYS A 957 -11.09 -11.49 -16.47
CA LYS A 957 -11.42 -12.03 -17.80
C LYS A 957 -11.63 -10.89 -18.79
N ILE A 958 -11.30 -11.14 -20.06
CA ILE A 958 -11.70 -10.23 -21.14
C ILE A 958 -13.15 -10.54 -21.49
N LEU A 959 -13.98 -9.52 -21.41
CA LEU A 959 -15.40 -9.58 -21.81
C LEU A 959 -15.59 -9.24 -23.27
N PHE A 960 -14.72 -8.35 -23.79
CA PHE A 960 -14.83 -7.86 -25.14
C PHE A 960 -13.50 -7.28 -25.66
N GLU A 961 -13.23 -7.45 -26.94
CA GLU A 961 -12.19 -6.78 -27.72
C GLU A 961 -12.78 -6.34 -29.06
N GLY A 962 -12.66 -5.07 -29.42
CA GLY A 962 -13.20 -4.53 -30.67
C GLY A 962 -13.42 -3.02 -30.64
N THR A 963 -14.26 -2.52 -31.51
CA THR A 963 -14.60 -1.09 -31.58
C THR A 963 -15.66 -0.69 -30.55
N PRO A 964 -15.79 0.61 -30.21
CA PRO A 964 -16.84 1.09 -29.31
C PRO A 964 -18.26 0.73 -29.79
N GLU A 965 -18.51 0.75 -31.12
CA GLU A 965 -19.77 0.44 -31.74
C GLU A 965 -20.14 -1.05 -31.60
N GLU A 966 -19.15 -1.93 -31.60
CA GLU A 966 -19.34 -3.38 -31.33
C GLU A 966 -19.56 -3.66 -29.86
N LEU A 967 -18.86 -2.95 -28.95
CA LEU A 967 -18.99 -3.12 -27.51
C LEU A 967 -20.43 -2.89 -27.02
N ILE A 968 -21.14 -1.89 -27.50
CA ILE A 968 -22.51 -1.57 -27.06
C ILE A 968 -23.50 -2.71 -27.25
N GLN A 969 -23.16 -3.72 -28.09
CA GLN A 969 -23.99 -4.92 -28.31
C GLN A 969 -23.75 -5.99 -27.22
N ASN A 970 -22.67 -5.88 -26.43
CA ASN A 970 -22.36 -6.83 -25.37
C ASN A 970 -23.23 -6.56 -24.13
N LYS A 971 -24.13 -7.48 -23.82
CA LYS A 971 -25.05 -7.39 -22.66
C LYS A 971 -24.37 -7.72 -21.32
N LYS A 972 -23.15 -8.27 -21.30
CA LYS A 972 -22.43 -8.67 -20.09
C LYS A 972 -21.47 -7.58 -19.58
N SER A 973 -21.23 -6.55 -20.38
CA SER A 973 -20.34 -5.44 -20.08
C SER A 973 -21.12 -4.28 -19.47
N TYR A 974 -20.74 -3.88 -18.26
CA TYR A 974 -21.25 -2.65 -17.66
C TYR A 974 -20.79 -1.42 -18.44
N THR A 975 -19.56 -1.39 -18.95
CA THR A 975 -19.08 -0.31 -19.82
C THR A 975 -19.97 -0.13 -21.04
N ALA A 976 -20.45 -1.24 -21.65
CA ALA A 976 -21.35 -1.20 -22.79
C ALA A 976 -22.70 -0.51 -22.48
N GLU A 977 -23.22 -0.68 -21.28
CA GLU A 977 -24.47 -0.07 -20.84
C GLU A 977 -24.38 1.46 -20.84
N PHE A 978 -23.33 2.00 -20.21
CA PHE A 978 -23.11 3.46 -20.14
C PHE A 978 -22.66 4.04 -21.47
N LEU A 979 -21.86 3.32 -22.27
CA LEU A 979 -21.40 3.77 -23.58
C LEU A 979 -22.55 3.86 -24.57
N ARG A 980 -23.57 2.98 -24.47
CA ARG A 980 -24.78 3.02 -25.31
C ARG A 980 -25.52 4.35 -25.22
N ILE A 981 -25.59 4.93 -24.00
CA ILE A 981 -26.21 6.24 -23.77
C ILE A 981 -25.46 7.37 -24.50
N GLN A 982 -24.13 7.21 -24.64
CA GLN A 982 -23.25 8.22 -25.26
C GLN A 982 -23.23 8.12 -26.79
N LEU A 983 -23.32 6.90 -27.35
CA LEU A 983 -23.21 6.65 -28.80
C LEU A 983 -24.54 6.69 -29.53
N LEU A 984 -25.64 6.26 -28.89
CA LEU A 984 -26.98 6.30 -29.50
C LEU A 984 -27.64 7.65 -29.19
N PRO A 985 -28.25 8.31 -30.18
CA PRO A 985 -29.03 9.51 -29.93
C PRO A 985 -30.18 9.18 -28.95
N ALA A 986 -30.41 10.04 -27.97
CA ALA A 986 -31.60 9.95 -27.14
C ALA A 986 -32.85 10.04 -28.07
N ASN A 987 -33.63 8.95 -28.13
CA ASN A 987 -34.92 8.94 -28.82
C ASN A 987 -35.89 9.91 -28.17
#